data_e0cfe52d04b63ef9a5dded84e93dbf19
#
_entry.id   e0cfe52d04b63ef9a5dded84e93dbf19
#
_cell.length_a   1.000
_cell.length_b   1.000
_cell.length_c   1.000
_cell.angle_alpha   90.00
_cell.angle_beta   90.00
_cell.angle_gamma   90.00
#
_symmetry.space_group_name_H-M   'P 1'
#
loop_
_entity.id
_entity.type
_entity.pdbx_description
1 polymer ?
#
loop_
_entity_poly.entity_id
_entity_poly.type
_entity_poly.pdbx_seq_one_letter_code
_entity_poly.pdbx_strand_id
1 'polypeptide(L)'
;MTGRLTLPTDADIIDETIRLKNLLGADALRDCDGTEMPEALLSEPVKKYATYYTTRKDNAWAMKHPEEIQQEYLISNRITARGETLRIRLMEGFHTEQLKVNTLDDPKRWWEVIDRTTGEVVPTDAWEFDEASGEVEIRTIPYHEYTVSFLAFLIWDPVHMYNFITNDWKDTPHQLTYDVRQPKTRQYVKDKLRKWCEDNPHIDVVRFTTFFHQFTLTFDDKKREKYVEWFGYSASVSPYILEQFEKWAGYKFRPEYIVDQGYHNCMFRVPSRQFLDFIEFQQIEVCALAKELVDIVHSYGKEAMMFLGDHWIGTEPYGKYFAGIGLDAVVGSVGSGVTLRMISDIKGVDYTEGRLLPYFFPDVFCEGGDPIGEARDNWRKARRALLRSPLDRIGYGGYLKLANNWPGFIDEIQNVVTQFREIHENMQGTASYVAPFKVAILNCWGSQRRWMSNQVHHAIWHRETYSAEGVLECLSGMPFEVEFISFDDVRNGIPEGIKVIINVGDAYTAFSGAENWIDEKVLTNIRRFVDQGGGFIGVGEPTAYQYQGRYFQLSDVLGVDREMCFSLSTDKYNEKNDDHFILEDIEGALDFGEGTSRVYAQGGHYQILAMDGEYSQLVVNEYGRGHSVYFAGLPYSPQNCRLLLRAIYYAAGMEQEMKRYYVTNVDTEVTVFQKTGKIAVINNSAQAQHTELYIKGKCAYVLDLKPGEMRWVDDMEDR
;
A
#
# COMPACT_ATOMS: atom_id res chain seq x y z
N MET A 1 6.19 23.45 -23.66
CA MET A 1 4.98 22.83 -23.10
C MET A 1 4.82 23.25 -21.66
N THR A 2 3.58 23.50 -21.26
CA THR A 2 3.22 23.90 -19.90
C THR A 2 2.11 23.00 -19.39
N GLY A 3 1.89 22.99 -18.07
CA GLY A 3 0.81 22.24 -17.44
C GLY A 3 1.21 20.86 -16.96
N ARG A 4 0.24 20.18 -16.36
CA ARG A 4 0.34 18.85 -15.74
C ARG A 4 1.35 18.77 -14.58
N LEU A 5 1.72 19.91 -13.99
CA LEU A 5 2.63 19.99 -12.85
C LEU A 5 2.06 20.87 -11.74
N THR A 6 2.01 20.33 -10.54
CA THR A 6 1.72 21.07 -9.31
C THR A 6 3.02 21.32 -8.56
N LEU A 7 3.29 22.60 -8.24
CA LEU A 7 4.49 23.02 -7.51
C LEU A 7 4.10 23.45 -6.08
N PRO A 8 4.78 22.98 -5.04
CA PRO A 8 4.58 23.50 -3.69
C PRO A 8 5.10 24.94 -3.55
N THR A 9 4.58 25.67 -2.56
CA THR A 9 4.99 27.04 -2.30
C THR A 9 5.52 27.17 -0.87
N ASP A 10 6.58 27.97 -0.70
CA ASP A 10 7.10 28.34 0.60
C ASP A 10 7.03 29.89 0.73
N ALA A 11 6.51 30.35 1.86
CA ALA A 11 6.19 31.78 2.07
C ALA A 11 7.42 32.71 2.05
N ASP A 12 8.60 32.18 2.29
CA ASP A 12 9.85 32.93 2.38
C ASP A 12 10.69 32.94 1.08
N ILE A 13 10.21 32.26 0.00
CA ILE A 13 10.90 32.22 -1.30
C ILE A 13 9.94 32.49 -2.49
N ILE A 14 9.17 33.58 -2.41
CA ILE A 14 8.11 33.90 -3.40
C ILE A 14 8.67 34.07 -4.82
N ASP A 15 9.71 34.91 -4.98
CA ASP A 15 10.30 35.19 -6.29
C ASP A 15 10.86 33.91 -6.92
N GLU A 16 11.48 33.06 -6.12
CA GLU A 16 12.04 31.80 -6.57
C GLU A 16 10.92 30.81 -6.93
N THR A 17 9.82 30.76 -6.18
CA THR A 17 8.64 29.97 -6.52
C THR A 17 8.09 30.39 -7.89
N ILE A 18 7.96 31.69 -8.17
CA ILE A 18 7.52 32.21 -9.47
C ILE A 18 8.51 31.83 -10.57
N ARG A 19 9.81 31.97 -10.31
CA ARG A 19 10.88 31.57 -11.27
C ARG A 19 10.76 30.08 -11.61
N LEU A 20 10.66 29.21 -10.62
CA LEU A 20 10.56 27.75 -10.81
C LEU A 20 9.24 27.35 -11.47
N LYS A 21 8.12 27.99 -11.09
CA LYS A 21 6.84 27.81 -11.78
C LYS A 21 6.96 28.05 -13.28
N ASN A 22 7.61 29.14 -13.67
CA ASN A 22 7.82 29.49 -15.09
C ASN A 22 8.81 28.54 -15.77
N LEU A 23 9.94 28.21 -15.12
CA LEU A 23 10.97 27.32 -15.65
C LEU A 23 10.40 25.90 -15.91
N LEU A 24 9.67 25.36 -14.96
CA LEU A 24 9.11 24.01 -15.03
C LEU A 24 7.77 23.97 -15.78
N GLY A 25 7.16 25.13 -16.06
CA GLY A 25 5.85 25.24 -16.71
C GLY A 25 4.71 24.68 -15.84
N ALA A 26 4.75 24.93 -14.52
CA ALA A 26 3.70 24.49 -13.62
C ALA A 26 2.40 25.28 -13.88
N ASP A 27 1.27 24.59 -13.85
CA ASP A 27 -0.09 25.13 -14.04
C ASP A 27 -0.93 25.08 -12.77
N ALA A 28 -0.33 24.62 -11.66
CA ALA A 28 -0.93 24.68 -10.33
C ALA A 28 0.13 25.00 -9.27
N LEU A 29 -0.28 25.76 -8.25
CA LEU A 29 0.49 26.02 -7.04
C LEU A 29 -0.25 25.44 -5.85
N ARG A 30 0.48 24.84 -4.92
CA ARG A 30 -0.03 24.20 -3.72
C ARG A 30 0.63 24.80 -2.49
N ASP A 31 -0.14 25.14 -1.46
CA ASP A 31 0.42 25.48 -0.16
C ASP A 31 1.18 24.29 0.45
N CYS A 32 2.16 24.55 1.27
CA CYS A 32 2.78 23.54 2.10
C CYS A 32 1.93 23.28 3.35
N ASP A 33 1.99 22.06 3.87
CA ASP A 33 1.22 21.65 5.02
C ASP A 33 1.48 22.58 6.22
N GLY A 34 0.40 23.24 6.70
CA GLY A 34 0.45 24.15 7.85
C GLY A 34 0.80 25.60 7.51
N THR A 35 1.06 25.95 6.24
CA THR A 35 1.29 27.33 5.79
C THR A 35 0.12 27.85 4.97
N GLU A 36 -0.01 29.18 4.88
CA GLU A 36 -0.96 29.85 3.98
C GLU A 36 -0.24 30.32 2.73
N MET A 37 -0.91 30.27 1.59
CA MET A 37 -0.33 30.73 0.33
C MET A 37 -0.21 32.26 0.37
N PRO A 38 0.99 32.84 0.12
CA PRO A 38 1.18 34.29 0.09
C PRO A 38 0.29 34.97 -0.96
N GLU A 39 -0.21 36.19 -0.66
CA GLU A 39 -1.09 36.95 -1.54
C GLU A 39 -0.48 37.16 -2.93
N ALA A 40 0.84 37.37 -3.02
CA ALA A 40 1.55 37.50 -4.29
C ALA A 40 1.41 36.27 -5.18
N LEU A 41 1.38 35.04 -4.59
CA LEU A 41 1.19 33.80 -5.32
C LEU A 41 -0.28 33.54 -5.67
N LEU A 42 -1.22 34.06 -4.86
CA LEU A 42 -2.64 33.98 -5.19
C LEU A 42 -3.01 34.73 -6.46
N SER A 43 -2.24 35.78 -6.83
CA SER A 43 -2.43 36.55 -8.05
C SER A 43 -1.91 35.87 -9.34
N GLU A 44 -1.11 34.81 -9.22
CA GLU A 44 -0.56 34.09 -10.38
C GLU A 44 -1.68 33.39 -11.19
N PRO A 45 -1.61 33.38 -12.54
CA PRO A 45 -2.67 32.84 -13.40
C PRO A 45 -2.61 31.30 -13.52
N VAL A 46 -2.61 30.60 -12.39
CA VAL A 46 -2.57 29.14 -12.29
C VAL A 46 -3.56 28.68 -11.23
N LYS A 47 -3.95 27.38 -11.21
CA LYS A 47 -4.79 26.80 -10.16
C LYS A 47 -4.11 26.90 -8.79
N LYS A 48 -4.88 27.15 -7.75
CA LYS A 48 -4.44 27.21 -6.35
C LYS A 48 -5.06 26.08 -5.57
N TYR A 49 -4.22 25.24 -5.01
CA TYR A 49 -4.57 24.13 -4.15
C TYR A 49 -4.26 24.51 -2.70
N ALA A 50 -5.24 24.41 -1.82
CA ALA A 50 -5.01 24.58 -0.40
C ALA A 50 -5.23 23.30 0.36
N THR A 51 -4.30 23.02 1.27
CA THR A 51 -4.39 21.89 2.20
C THR A 51 -5.42 22.20 3.28
N TYR A 52 -6.39 21.31 3.45
CA TYR A 52 -7.41 21.44 4.47
C TYR A 52 -7.37 20.27 5.46
N TYR A 53 -7.29 20.60 6.72
CA TYR A 53 -7.35 19.64 7.83
C TYR A 53 -8.70 19.75 8.53
N THR A 54 -9.47 18.66 8.48
CA THR A 54 -10.80 18.61 9.10
C THR A 54 -10.72 18.82 10.62
N THR A 55 -9.71 18.26 11.26
CA THR A 55 -9.60 18.14 12.73
C THR A 55 -8.39 18.87 13.33
N ARG A 56 -7.93 19.97 12.75
CA ARG A 56 -6.75 20.67 13.25
C ARG A 56 -7.08 22.09 13.74
N LYS A 57 -6.37 22.56 14.80
CA LYS A 57 -6.49 23.89 15.41
C LYS A 57 -7.84 24.15 16.12
N ASP A 58 -8.45 23.14 16.72
CA ASP A 58 -9.80 23.20 17.31
C ASP A 58 -9.83 22.87 18.81
N ASN A 59 -8.73 23.12 19.55
CA ASN A 59 -8.66 22.82 20.98
C ASN A 59 -9.83 23.40 21.79
N ALA A 60 -10.29 24.61 21.41
CA ALA A 60 -11.40 25.26 22.12
C ALA A 60 -12.73 24.48 21.94
N TRP A 61 -12.93 23.81 20.82
CA TRP A 61 -14.07 22.91 20.60
C TRP A 61 -13.89 21.63 21.40
N ALA A 62 -12.75 20.94 21.25
CA ALA A 62 -12.46 19.68 21.92
C ALA A 62 -12.56 19.79 23.47
N MET A 63 -12.05 20.86 24.03
CA MET A 63 -12.14 21.12 25.50
C MET A 63 -13.58 21.30 25.99
N LYS A 64 -14.51 21.77 25.12
CA LYS A 64 -15.94 21.91 25.47
C LYS A 64 -16.74 20.62 25.30
N HIS A 65 -16.18 19.66 24.57
CA HIS A 65 -16.82 18.40 24.24
C HIS A 65 -15.90 17.21 24.55
N PRO A 66 -15.47 17.02 25.81
CA PRO A 66 -14.54 15.95 26.18
C PRO A 66 -15.09 14.56 25.87
N GLU A 67 -16.42 14.40 25.83
CA GLU A 67 -17.11 13.16 25.46
C GLU A 67 -16.97 12.82 23.96
N GLU A 68 -16.63 13.79 23.12
CA GLU A 68 -16.46 13.63 21.66
C GLU A 68 -14.98 13.63 21.24
N ILE A 69 -14.04 13.58 22.19
CA ILE A 69 -12.62 13.38 21.91
C ILE A 69 -12.44 12.00 21.27
N GLN A 70 -11.55 11.93 20.28
CA GLN A 70 -11.19 10.67 19.61
C GLN A 70 -10.69 9.65 20.64
N GLN A 71 -11.09 8.41 20.45
CA GLN A 71 -10.68 7.28 21.29
C GLN A 71 -10.02 6.19 20.49
N GLU A 72 -9.23 5.38 21.13
CA GLU A 72 -8.66 4.17 20.57
C GLU A 72 -8.74 2.99 21.55
N TYR A 73 -8.73 1.77 21.02
CA TYR A 73 -8.53 0.60 21.83
C TYR A 73 -7.04 0.36 22.09
N LEU A 74 -6.71 0.24 23.37
CA LEU A 74 -5.40 -0.18 23.83
C LEU A 74 -5.47 -1.57 24.43
N ILE A 75 -4.34 -2.27 24.44
CA ILE A 75 -4.16 -3.52 25.14
C ILE A 75 -3.07 -3.36 26.19
N SER A 76 -3.36 -3.78 27.43
CA SER A 76 -2.37 -3.77 28.52
C SER A 76 -1.19 -4.70 28.21
N ASN A 77 -0.13 -4.57 28.97
CA ASN A 77 0.92 -5.59 28.98
C ASN A 77 0.33 -6.98 29.29
N ARG A 78 0.93 -8.02 28.72
CA ARG A 78 0.61 -9.43 29.03
C ARG A 78 1.31 -9.82 30.32
N ILE A 79 0.54 -10.18 31.35
CA ILE A 79 1.05 -10.48 32.71
C ILE A 79 0.69 -11.90 33.09
N THR A 80 1.68 -12.65 33.55
CA THR A 80 1.46 -14.02 34.11
C THR A 80 1.01 -13.91 35.57
N ALA A 81 -0.16 -14.46 35.88
CA ALA A 81 -0.68 -14.54 37.25
C ALA A 81 0.15 -15.55 38.08
N ARG A 82 0.52 -15.15 39.31
CA ARG A 82 1.25 -16.03 40.23
C ARG A 82 0.38 -16.58 41.38
N GLY A 83 -0.87 -16.14 41.42
CA GLY A 83 -1.86 -16.52 42.41
C GLY A 83 -3.27 -16.51 41.83
N GLU A 84 -4.27 -16.55 42.70
CA GLU A 84 -5.69 -16.54 42.32
C GLU A 84 -6.22 -15.12 42.01
N THR A 85 -5.40 -14.12 42.19
CA THR A 85 -5.69 -12.71 41.81
C THR A 85 -4.49 -12.07 41.13
N LEU A 86 -4.77 -11.16 40.20
CA LEU A 86 -3.78 -10.36 39.47
C LEU A 86 -4.27 -8.92 39.37
N ARG A 87 -3.37 -7.96 39.54
CA ARG A 87 -3.61 -6.55 39.21
C ARG A 87 -2.80 -6.15 37.99
N ILE A 88 -3.46 -5.57 37.01
CA ILE A 88 -2.86 -5.06 35.77
C ILE A 88 -3.03 -3.54 35.74
N ARG A 89 -1.91 -2.82 35.66
CA ARG A 89 -1.89 -1.37 35.46
C ARG A 89 -2.10 -1.08 33.97
N LEU A 90 -3.20 -0.41 33.62
CA LEU A 90 -3.60 -0.20 32.22
C LEU A 90 -2.62 0.62 31.41
N MET A 91 -2.12 1.72 31.97
CA MET A 91 -1.27 2.68 31.26
C MET A 91 0.23 2.36 31.37
N GLU A 92 0.61 1.18 31.89
CA GLU A 92 2.01 0.78 31.94
C GLU A 92 2.58 0.59 30.52
N GLY A 93 3.65 1.34 30.20
CA GLY A 93 4.29 1.33 28.89
C GLY A 93 3.60 2.18 27.83
N PHE A 94 2.63 3.05 28.20
CA PHE A 94 2.03 4.05 27.34
C PHE A 94 2.40 5.49 27.76
N HIS A 95 2.39 6.39 26.80
CA HIS A 95 2.65 7.80 27.05
C HIS A 95 1.41 8.51 27.58
N THR A 96 1.42 8.85 28.88
CA THR A 96 0.24 9.38 29.58
C THR A 96 -0.10 10.83 29.23
N GLU A 97 0.80 11.57 28.56
CA GLU A 97 0.46 12.89 28.01
C GLU A 97 -0.32 12.77 26.68
N GLN A 98 -0.20 11.62 25.98
CA GLN A 98 -0.94 11.35 24.76
C GLN A 98 -2.29 10.70 25.02
N LEU A 99 -2.35 9.82 26.00
CA LEU A 99 -3.45 8.89 26.19
C LEU A 99 -4.01 8.98 27.61
N LYS A 100 -5.33 8.93 27.72
CA LYS A 100 -6.04 8.90 28.99
C LYS A 100 -7.11 7.83 28.98
N VAL A 101 -7.13 6.95 30.00
CA VAL A 101 -8.18 5.91 30.14
C VAL A 101 -9.55 6.56 30.08
N ASN A 102 -10.46 5.99 29.32
CA ASN A 102 -11.86 6.42 29.30
C ASN A 102 -12.56 5.91 30.57
N THR A 103 -12.92 6.85 31.44
CA THR A 103 -13.67 6.61 32.67
C THR A 103 -15.08 7.22 32.61
N LEU A 104 -15.50 7.76 31.47
CA LEU A 104 -16.83 8.33 31.27
C LEU A 104 -17.87 7.26 30.93
N ASP A 105 -17.43 6.17 30.32
CA ASP A 105 -18.27 5.10 29.84
C ASP A 105 -18.06 3.84 30.68
N ASP A 106 -19.05 2.94 30.70
CA ASP A 106 -19.02 1.70 31.51
C ASP A 106 -17.92 0.74 31.03
N PRO A 107 -16.88 0.46 31.83
CA PRO A 107 -15.84 -0.51 31.47
C PRO A 107 -16.40 -1.92 31.24
N LYS A 108 -17.41 -2.35 31.98
CA LYS A 108 -18.02 -3.68 31.85
C LYS A 108 -18.72 -3.88 30.49
N ARG A 109 -19.07 -2.78 29.83
CA ARG A 109 -19.72 -2.79 28.53
C ARG A 109 -18.73 -2.81 27.37
N TRP A 110 -17.61 -2.07 27.51
CA TRP A 110 -16.72 -1.75 26.40
C TRP A 110 -15.33 -2.36 26.50
N TRP A 111 -14.92 -2.85 27.67
CA TRP A 111 -13.62 -3.47 27.86
C TRP A 111 -13.72 -4.99 27.87
N GLU A 112 -12.59 -5.65 27.60
CA GLU A 112 -12.53 -7.11 27.62
C GLU A 112 -11.23 -7.58 28.30
N VAL A 113 -11.37 -8.47 29.25
CA VAL A 113 -10.26 -9.19 29.87
C VAL A 113 -10.16 -10.55 29.22
N ILE A 114 -8.96 -10.92 28.77
CA ILE A 114 -8.74 -12.21 28.12
C ILE A 114 -7.65 -12.97 28.83
N ASP A 115 -7.93 -14.25 29.12
CA ASP A 115 -6.95 -15.25 29.46
C ASP A 115 -6.19 -15.66 28.18
N ARG A 116 -4.98 -15.18 28.00
CA ARG A 116 -4.18 -15.42 26.78
C ARG A 116 -3.58 -16.83 26.72
N THR A 117 -3.66 -17.60 27.81
CA THR A 117 -3.27 -19.01 27.81
C THR A 117 -4.31 -19.88 27.13
N THR A 118 -5.59 -19.56 27.34
CA THR A 118 -6.72 -20.31 26.75
C THR A 118 -7.35 -19.62 25.56
N GLY A 119 -7.21 -18.29 25.44
CA GLY A 119 -7.92 -17.45 24.48
C GLY A 119 -9.36 -17.09 24.92
N GLU A 120 -9.78 -17.50 26.12
CA GLU A 120 -11.13 -17.26 26.61
C GLU A 120 -11.29 -15.88 27.24
N VAL A 121 -12.50 -15.33 27.10
CA VAL A 121 -12.89 -14.08 27.75
C VAL A 121 -13.18 -14.34 29.22
N VAL A 122 -12.54 -13.57 30.10
CA VAL A 122 -12.82 -13.60 31.53
C VAL A 122 -14.19 -12.97 31.79
N PRO A 123 -15.11 -13.65 32.52
CA PRO A 123 -16.43 -13.12 32.83
C PRO A 123 -16.36 -11.76 33.51
N THR A 124 -17.31 -10.89 33.20
CA THR A 124 -17.32 -9.49 33.71
C THR A 124 -17.44 -9.39 35.23
N ASP A 125 -17.97 -10.38 35.91
CA ASP A 125 -18.04 -10.48 37.38
C ASP A 125 -16.73 -10.99 38.02
N ALA A 126 -15.76 -11.39 37.20
CA ALA A 126 -14.45 -11.89 37.67
C ALA A 126 -13.34 -10.83 37.65
N TRP A 127 -13.63 -9.61 37.30
CA TRP A 127 -12.66 -8.52 37.34
C TRP A 127 -13.32 -7.19 37.74
N GLU A 128 -12.54 -6.27 38.29
CA GLU A 128 -12.97 -4.92 38.66
C GLU A 128 -11.91 -3.90 38.28
N PHE A 129 -12.36 -2.73 37.81
CA PHE A 129 -11.49 -1.58 37.53
C PHE A 129 -11.51 -0.61 38.70
N ASP A 130 -10.34 -0.28 39.23
CA ASP A 130 -10.14 0.77 40.21
C ASP A 130 -9.63 2.05 39.52
N GLU A 131 -10.51 3.01 39.34
CA GLU A 131 -10.20 4.29 38.70
C GLU A 131 -9.10 5.06 39.45
N ALA A 132 -9.02 4.96 40.77
CA ALA A 132 -8.07 5.70 41.60
C ALA A 132 -6.62 5.22 41.36
N SER A 133 -6.42 3.92 41.20
CA SER A 133 -5.11 3.33 40.93
C SER A 133 -4.83 3.17 39.44
N GLY A 134 -5.86 3.19 38.58
CA GLY A 134 -5.76 2.86 37.14
C GLY A 134 -5.46 1.38 36.89
N GLU A 135 -5.84 0.51 37.81
CA GLU A 135 -5.58 -0.93 37.76
C GLU A 135 -6.87 -1.73 37.59
N VAL A 136 -6.78 -2.87 36.89
CA VAL A 136 -7.82 -3.89 36.84
C VAL A 136 -7.39 -5.06 37.70
N GLU A 137 -8.20 -5.40 38.71
CA GLU A 137 -8.04 -6.59 39.52
C GLU A 137 -8.85 -7.73 38.91
N ILE A 138 -8.22 -8.90 38.69
CA ILE A 138 -8.77 -10.05 37.99
C ILE A 138 -8.68 -11.28 38.90
N ARG A 139 -9.76 -12.07 39.01
CA ARG A 139 -9.70 -13.43 39.53
C ARG A 139 -9.06 -14.33 38.47
N THR A 140 -7.99 -15.02 38.83
CA THR A 140 -7.11 -15.69 37.87
C THR A 140 -6.89 -17.16 38.22
N ILE A 141 -6.46 -17.90 37.18
CA ILE A 141 -5.86 -19.22 37.33
C ILE A 141 -4.33 -18.99 37.43
N PRO A 142 -3.64 -19.52 38.46
CA PRO A 142 -2.22 -19.38 38.60
C PRO A 142 -1.44 -19.84 37.35
N TYR A 143 -0.44 -19.09 36.95
CA TYR A 143 0.43 -19.30 35.78
C TYR A 143 -0.25 -19.15 34.42
N HIS A 144 -1.51 -18.70 34.34
CA HIS A 144 -2.08 -18.19 33.10
C HIS A 144 -1.67 -16.73 32.87
N GLU A 145 -1.70 -16.31 31.62
CA GLU A 145 -1.39 -14.95 31.20
C GLU A 145 -2.67 -14.16 30.86
N TYR A 146 -2.70 -12.89 31.26
CA TYR A 146 -3.89 -12.05 31.07
C TYR A 146 -3.55 -10.73 30.42
N THR A 147 -4.50 -10.21 29.65
CA THR A 147 -4.49 -8.85 29.12
C THR A 147 -5.85 -8.20 29.33
N VAL A 148 -5.85 -6.86 29.35
CA VAL A 148 -7.07 -6.05 29.34
C VAL A 148 -7.05 -5.20 28.08
N SER A 149 -8.11 -5.29 27.28
CA SER A 149 -8.38 -4.39 26.17
C SER A 149 -9.33 -3.29 26.64
N PHE A 150 -8.94 -2.03 26.51
CA PHE A 150 -9.66 -0.91 27.11
C PHE A 150 -9.68 0.32 26.20
N LEU A 151 -10.69 1.18 26.34
CA LEU A 151 -10.80 2.44 25.63
C LEU A 151 -9.96 3.54 26.31
N ALA A 152 -9.25 4.30 25.50
CA ALA A 152 -8.52 5.49 25.95
C ALA A 152 -8.82 6.68 25.04
N PHE A 153 -8.95 7.86 25.63
CA PHE A 153 -9.01 9.12 24.91
C PHE A 153 -7.62 9.50 24.39
N LEU A 154 -7.57 9.91 23.13
CA LEU A 154 -6.39 10.44 22.49
C LEU A 154 -6.34 11.95 22.74
N ILE A 155 -5.60 12.37 23.78
CA ILE A 155 -5.55 13.76 24.27
C ILE A 155 -4.40 14.58 23.70
N TRP A 156 -3.63 14.02 22.78
CA TRP A 156 -2.63 14.71 21.98
C TRP A 156 -2.65 14.14 20.56
N ASP A 157 -2.89 15.00 19.57
CA ASP A 157 -2.89 14.61 18.15
C ASP A 157 -1.58 13.91 17.80
N PRO A 158 -1.61 12.69 17.24
CA PRO A 158 -0.41 11.90 17.01
C PRO A 158 0.55 12.53 16.00
N VAL A 159 0.05 13.21 14.97
CA VAL A 159 0.89 13.91 13.99
C VAL A 159 1.55 15.14 14.62
N HIS A 160 0.80 15.90 15.43
CA HIS A 160 1.37 17.01 16.17
C HIS A 160 2.44 16.54 17.17
N MET A 161 2.17 15.45 17.88
CA MET A 161 3.12 14.85 18.81
C MET A 161 4.38 14.36 18.10
N TYR A 162 4.24 13.67 16.95
CA TYR A 162 5.37 13.25 16.13
C TYR A 162 6.25 14.45 15.74
N ASN A 163 5.66 15.51 15.18
CA ASN A 163 6.40 16.71 14.79
C ASN A 163 7.00 17.46 15.99
N PHE A 164 6.34 17.45 17.15
CA PHE A 164 6.87 18.01 18.37
C PHE A 164 8.14 17.26 18.84
N ILE A 165 8.14 15.96 18.74
CA ILE A 165 9.27 15.11 19.15
C ILE A 165 10.41 15.15 18.12
N THR A 166 10.08 15.00 16.81
CA THR A 166 11.07 14.79 15.75
C THR A 166 11.48 16.08 15.02
N ASN A 167 10.58 17.06 14.89
CA ASN A 167 10.77 18.28 14.08
C ASN A 167 10.82 19.56 14.91
N ASP A 168 10.99 19.46 16.21
CA ASP A 168 11.17 20.57 17.16
C ASP A 168 10.03 21.61 17.20
N TRP A 169 8.78 21.18 16.95
CA TRP A 169 7.59 22.04 17.04
C TRP A 169 7.19 22.35 18.49
N LYS A 170 8.14 22.74 19.33
CA LYS A 170 7.95 22.87 20.79
C LYS A 170 7.23 24.13 21.22
N ASP A 171 7.14 25.13 20.36
CA ASP A 171 6.52 26.43 20.68
C ASP A 171 5.00 26.45 20.44
N THR A 172 4.42 25.31 19.97
CA THR A 172 2.98 25.20 19.72
C THR A 172 2.27 24.43 20.83
N PRO A 173 1.04 24.84 21.25
CA PRO A 173 0.26 24.09 22.22
C PRO A 173 -0.09 22.70 21.67
N HIS A 174 -0.15 21.71 22.56
CA HIS A 174 -0.62 20.37 22.19
C HIS A 174 -1.99 20.44 21.53
N GLN A 175 -2.14 19.81 20.36
CA GLN A 175 -3.39 19.73 19.66
C GLN A 175 -4.23 18.59 20.24
N LEU A 176 -5.48 18.88 20.57
CA LEU A 176 -6.46 17.86 20.95
C LEU A 176 -7.10 17.26 19.70
N THR A 177 -7.50 16.00 19.79
CA THR A 177 -8.28 15.30 18.75
C THR A 177 -9.76 15.36 19.08
N TYR A 178 -10.63 15.08 18.10
CA TYR A 178 -12.06 14.85 18.30
C TYR A 178 -12.61 13.93 17.20
N ASP A 179 -13.66 13.19 17.53
CA ASP A 179 -14.29 12.25 16.57
C ASP A 179 -15.40 12.96 15.79
N VAL A 180 -15.13 13.27 14.52
CA VAL A 180 -16.05 13.96 13.62
C VAL A 180 -17.30 13.16 13.26
N ARG A 181 -17.37 11.88 13.60
CA ARG A 181 -18.58 11.06 13.41
C ARG A 181 -19.60 11.29 14.52
N GLN A 182 -19.20 11.86 15.64
CA GLN A 182 -20.11 12.30 16.69
C GLN A 182 -21.03 13.42 16.19
N PRO A 183 -22.32 13.42 16.54
CA PRO A 183 -23.29 14.31 15.92
C PRO A 183 -22.99 15.80 16.02
N LYS A 184 -22.53 16.28 17.20
CA LYS A 184 -22.19 17.69 17.40
C LYS A 184 -20.94 18.08 16.62
N THR A 185 -19.91 17.25 16.69
CA THR A 185 -18.64 17.50 16.00
C THR A 185 -18.82 17.40 14.48
N ARG A 186 -19.64 16.46 13.99
CA ARG A 186 -19.99 16.38 12.56
C ARG A 186 -20.61 17.65 12.03
N GLN A 187 -21.51 18.26 12.79
CA GLN A 187 -22.09 19.56 12.41
C GLN A 187 -21.04 20.67 12.45
N TYR A 188 -20.23 20.71 13.51
CA TYR A 188 -19.17 21.71 13.69
C TYR A 188 -18.18 21.72 12.52
N VAL A 189 -17.66 20.56 12.10
CA VAL A 189 -16.70 20.50 10.99
C VAL A 189 -17.32 20.92 9.64
N LYS A 190 -18.60 20.66 9.42
CA LYS A 190 -19.32 21.15 8.24
C LYS A 190 -19.42 22.67 8.22
N ASP A 191 -19.77 23.27 9.35
CA ASP A 191 -19.86 24.74 9.48
C ASP A 191 -18.50 25.42 9.38
N LYS A 192 -17.46 24.79 9.97
CA LYS A 192 -16.07 25.22 9.84
C LYS A 192 -15.62 25.21 8.38
N LEU A 193 -15.91 24.15 7.61
CA LEU A 193 -15.56 24.07 6.21
C LEU A 193 -16.29 25.10 5.35
N ARG A 194 -17.59 25.35 5.60
CA ARG A 194 -18.33 26.43 4.90
C ARG A 194 -17.66 27.77 5.10
N LYS A 195 -17.40 28.11 6.36
CA LYS A 195 -16.70 29.34 6.69
C LYS A 195 -15.32 29.43 6.04
N TRP A 196 -14.56 28.35 6.06
CA TRP A 196 -13.24 28.32 5.42
C TRP A 196 -13.36 28.57 3.90
N CYS A 197 -14.34 27.96 3.22
CA CYS A 197 -14.57 28.19 1.78
C CYS A 197 -14.96 29.66 1.48
N GLU A 198 -15.74 30.30 2.37
CA GLU A 198 -16.11 31.73 2.27
C GLU A 198 -14.88 32.64 2.45
N ASP A 199 -14.04 32.31 3.44
CA ASP A 199 -12.83 33.09 3.78
C ASP A 199 -11.72 32.90 2.71
N ASN A 200 -11.78 31.85 1.88
CA ASN A 200 -10.76 31.51 0.87
C ASN A 200 -11.32 31.47 -0.57
N PRO A 201 -11.87 32.59 -1.08
CA PRO A 201 -12.51 32.61 -2.40
C PRO A 201 -11.53 32.34 -3.56
N HIS A 202 -10.22 32.61 -3.37
CA HIS A 202 -9.19 32.48 -4.39
C HIS A 202 -8.65 31.03 -4.56
N ILE A 203 -9.04 30.12 -3.69
CA ILE A 203 -8.63 28.73 -3.76
C ILE A 203 -9.55 27.99 -4.73
N ASP A 204 -8.96 27.28 -5.70
CA ASP A 204 -9.67 26.49 -6.70
C ASP A 204 -9.91 25.05 -6.22
N VAL A 205 -8.97 24.45 -5.50
CA VAL A 205 -8.99 23.05 -5.07
C VAL A 205 -8.79 22.96 -3.58
N VAL A 206 -9.74 22.35 -2.88
CA VAL A 206 -9.62 21.99 -1.46
C VAL A 206 -9.02 20.60 -1.37
N ARG A 207 -7.77 20.51 -0.91
CA ARG A 207 -7.07 19.26 -0.75
C ARG A 207 -7.20 18.77 0.69
N PHE A 208 -8.10 17.80 0.89
CA PHE A 208 -8.25 17.14 2.17
C PHE A 208 -7.01 16.28 2.48
N THR A 209 -6.41 16.47 3.64
CA THR A 209 -5.37 15.57 4.14
C THR A 209 -6.04 14.34 4.78
N THR A 210 -7.12 14.57 5.53
CA THR A 210 -7.98 13.52 6.08
C THR A 210 -9.42 14.04 6.08
N PHE A 211 -10.41 13.14 6.05
CA PHE A 211 -11.82 13.54 6.17
C PHE A 211 -12.25 13.67 7.63
N PHE A 212 -11.60 13.01 8.55
CA PHE A 212 -11.98 13.10 9.96
C PHE A 212 -10.77 13.20 10.88
N HIS A 213 -10.15 12.14 11.35
CA HIS A 213 -8.99 12.21 12.23
C HIS A 213 -7.73 11.67 11.56
N GLN A 214 -6.65 11.64 12.28
CA GLN A 214 -5.37 11.12 11.81
C GLN A 214 -5.34 9.59 11.89
N PHE A 215 -4.33 8.97 11.28
CA PHE A 215 -3.98 7.59 11.53
C PHE A 215 -3.70 7.33 13.03
N THR A 216 -3.74 6.07 13.41
CA THR A 216 -3.38 5.68 14.79
C THR A 216 -1.86 5.63 14.91
N LEU A 217 -1.33 6.41 15.86
CA LEU A 217 0.08 6.39 16.23
C LEU A 217 0.18 6.50 17.75
N THR A 218 0.56 5.41 18.39
CA THR A 218 0.67 5.32 19.85
C THR A 218 2.13 5.33 20.27
N PHE A 219 2.46 6.17 21.25
CA PHE A 219 3.80 6.27 21.80
C PHE A 219 3.92 5.53 23.13
N ASP A 220 5.13 5.01 23.39
CA ASP A 220 5.47 4.42 24.67
C ASP A 220 5.88 5.49 25.71
N ASP A 221 6.09 5.05 26.96
CA ASP A 221 6.52 5.89 28.08
C ASP A 221 7.89 6.58 27.86
N LYS A 222 8.67 6.14 26.86
CA LYS A 222 9.94 6.72 26.42
C LYS A 222 9.81 7.59 25.19
N LYS A 223 8.59 7.91 24.76
CA LYS A 223 8.29 8.70 23.56
C LYS A 223 8.79 8.05 22.26
N ARG A 224 8.83 6.73 22.21
CA ARG A 224 9.09 5.96 20.98
C ARG A 224 7.78 5.46 20.41
N GLU A 225 7.73 5.30 19.11
CA GLU A 225 6.58 4.69 18.45
C GLU A 225 6.42 3.25 18.95
N LYS A 226 5.28 2.99 19.57
CA LYS A 226 4.90 1.67 20.08
C LYS A 226 4.07 0.92 19.06
N TYR A 227 3.22 1.65 18.36
CA TYR A 227 2.26 1.06 17.46
C TYR A 227 1.75 2.10 16.47
N VAL A 228 1.66 1.71 15.19
CA VAL A 228 1.17 2.54 14.10
C VAL A 228 0.17 1.75 13.25
N GLU A 229 -0.99 2.37 12.97
CA GLU A 229 -1.98 1.79 12.07
C GLU A 229 -2.55 2.89 11.16
N TRP A 230 -2.22 2.81 9.87
CA TRP A 230 -2.43 3.87 8.91
C TRP A 230 -3.88 4.02 8.44
N PHE A 231 -4.69 2.98 8.57
CA PHE A 231 -6.12 3.03 8.23
C PHE A 231 -6.97 3.66 9.33
N GLY A 232 -6.39 3.88 10.51
CA GLY A 232 -7.06 4.50 11.64
C GLY A 232 -8.17 3.66 12.27
N TYR A 233 -8.22 2.36 12.03
CA TYR A 233 -9.30 1.51 12.55
C TYR A 233 -9.26 1.37 14.07
N SER A 234 -8.07 1.32 14.66
CA SER A 234 -7.93 1.24 16.13
C SER A 234 -8.36 2.52 16.83
N ALA A 235 -8.21 3.68 16.17
CA ALA A 235 -8.64 4.99 16.65
C ALA A 235 -10.01 5.40 16.10
N SER A 236 -10.64 4.55 15.30
CA SER A 236 -11.99 4.77 14.77
C SER A 236 -13.05 4.19 15.68
N VAL A 237 -12.87 4.33 16.99
CA VAL A 237 -13.73 3.75 18.02
C VAL A 237 -14.21 4.82 18.99
N SER A 238 -15.44 4.66 19.44
CA SER A 238 -16.05 5.36 20.56
C SER A 238 -17.33 4.61 20.93
N PRO A 239 -17.86 4.66 22.15
CA PRO A 239 -19.12 4.03 22.49
C PRO A 239 -20.24 4.34 21.50
N TYR A 240 -20.34 5.58 21.03
CA TYR A 240 -21.31 5.98 20.01
C TYR A 240 -21.15 5.20 18.70
N ILE A 241 -19.95 5.16 18.13
CA ILE A 241 -19.71 4.47 16.85
C ILE A 241 -19.84 2.97 16.98
N LEU A 242 -19.39 2.39 18.10
CA LEU A 242 -19.53 0.96 18.37
C LEU A 242 -20.99 0.55 18.49
N GLU A 243 -21.84 1.38 19.08
CA GLU A 243 -23.30 1.15 19.09
C GLU A 243 -23.92 1.22 17.68
N GLN A 244 -23.44 2.12 16.82
CA GLN A 244 -23.90 2.17 15.41
C GLN A 244 -23.43 0.92 14.66
N PHE A 245 -22.19 0.47 14.87
CA PHE A 245 -21.71 -0.80 14.32
C PHE A 245 -22.58 -1.99 14.75
N GLU A 246 -22.87 -2.11 16.05
CA GLU A 246 -23.71 -3.23 16.54
C GLU A 246 -25.12 -3.23 15.91
N LYS A 247 -25.71 -2.04 15.72
CA LYS A 247 -27.01 -1.91 15.02
C LYS A 247 -26.91 -2.34 13.56
N TRP A 248 -25.83 -1.98 12.89
CA TRP A 248 -25.60 -2.32 11.49
C TRP A 248 -25.24 -3.80 11.31
N ALA A 249 -24.32 -4.32 12.13
CA ALA A 249 -23.83 -5.69 12.03
C ALA A 249 -24.82 -6.74 12.55
N GLY A 250 -25.71 -6.35 13.48
CA GLY A 250 -26.65 -7.27 14.13
C GLY A 250 -26.06 -8.14 15.24
N TYR A 251 -24.83 -7.84 15.66
CA TYR A 251 -24.15 -8.53 16.77
C TYR A 251 -23.31 -7.55 17.60
N LYS A 252 -22.92 -7.98 18.81
CA LYS A 252 -22.13 -7.14 19.72
C LYS A 252 -20.69 -7.04 19.26
N PHE A 253 -20.15 -5.82 19.37
CA PHE A 253 -18.74 -5.57 19.16
C PHE A 253 -17.88 -6.17 20.29
N ARG A 254 -16.70 -6.63 19.94
CA ARG A 254 -15.67 -7.06 20.89
C ARG A 254 -14.37 -6.32 20.60
N PRO A 255 -13.66 -5.79 21.62
CA PRO A 255 -12.36 -5.16 21.46
C PRO A 255 -11.36 -6.02 20.67
N GLU A 256 -11.43 -7.35 20.86
CA GLU A 256 -10.55 -8.30 20.20
C GLU A 256 -10.65 -8.29 18.67
N TYR A 257 -11.77 -7.82 18.10
CA TYR A 257 -11.91 -7.65 16.64
C TYR A 257 -10.94 -6.63 16.06
N ILE A 258 -10.51 -5.65 16.87
CA ILE A 258 -9.52 -4.64 16.48
C ILE A 258 -8.15 -4.93 17.08
N VAL A 259 -8.10 -5.24 18.38
CA VAL A 259 -6.86 -5.44 19.13
C VAL A 259 -6.07 -6.64 18.61
N ASP A 260 -6.77 -7.69 18.15
CA ASP A 260 -6.18 -8.88 17.51
C ASP A 260 -4.95 -9.41 18.28
N GLN A 261 -5.14 -9.77 19.54
CA GLN A 261 -4.08 -10.33 20.40
C GLN A 261 -2.87 -9.39 20.63
N GLY A 262 -2.99 -8.12 20.26
CA GLY A 262 -1.93 -7.12 20.28
C GLY A 262 -1.26 -6.85 18.93
N TYR A 263 -1.69 -7.53 17.87
CA TYR A 263 -1.23 -7.25 16.49
C TYR A 263 -1.98 -6.09 15.82
N HIS A 264 -3.11 -5.65 16.40
CA HIS A 264 -3.94 -4.56 15.90
C HIS A 264 -4.32 -4.70 14.42
N ASN A 265 -4.61 -5.93 13.98
CA ASN A 265 -5.01 -6.23 12.61
C ASN A 265 -4.11 -5.57 11.56
N CYS A 266 -2.79 -5.58 11.77
CA CYS A 266 -1.86 -5.09 10.77
C CYS A 266 -2.10 -5.83 9.45
N MET A 267 -1.75 -5.21 8.32
CA MET A 267 -2.10 -5.75 7.00
C MET A 267 -1.47 -7.12 6.69
N PHE A 268 -0.47 -7.54 7.47
CA PHE A 268 0.11 -8.89 7.38
C PHE A 268 -0.80 -9.97 7.96
N ARG A 269 -1.72 -9.60 8.86
CA ARG A 269 -2.62 -10.54 9.51
C ARG A 269 -3.74 -10.94 8.57
N VAL A 270 -4.10 -12.22 8.59
CA VAL A 270 -5.32 -12.68 7.93
C VAL A 270 -6.52 -12.00 8.62
N PRO A 271 -7.30 -11.19 7.91
CA PRO A 271 -8.41 -10.47 8.52
C PRO A 271 -9.51 -11.44 8.95
N SER A 272 -10.01 -11.30 10.19
CA SER A 272 -11.18 -12.01 10.62
C SER A 272 -12.45 -11.49 9.92
N ARG A 273 -13.51 -12.29 9.84
CA ARG A 273 -14.80 -11.86 9.29
C ARG A 273 -15.32 -10.62 10.01
N GLN A 274 -15.22 -10.59 11.33
CA GLN A 274 -15.68 -9.46 12.15
C GLN A 274 -14.89 -8.19 11.89
N PHE A 275 -13.58 -8.31 11.65
CA PHE A 275 -12.77 -7.17 11.27
C PHE A 275 -13.13 -6.65 9.86
N LEU A 276 -13.40 -7.55 8.90
CA LEU A 276 -13.87 -7.14 7.57
C LEU A 276 -15.24 -6.45 7.64
N ASP A 277 -16.15 -6.92 8.48
CA ASP A 277 -17.44 -6.25 8.73
C ASP A 277 -17.23 -4.86 9.34
N PHE A 278 -16.27 -4.71 10.26
CA PHE A 278 -15.91 -3.41 10.84
C PHE A 278 -15.30 -2.46 9.80
N ILE A 279 -14.42 -2.95 8.93
CA ILE A 279 -13.88 -2.19 7.79
C ILE A 279 -15.02 -1.70 6.89
N GLU A 280 -15.96 -2.58 6.53
CA GLU A 280 -17.10 -2.21 5.68
C GLU A 280 -17.96 -1.13 6.34
N PHE A 281 -18.28 -1.29 7.62
CA PHE A 281 -19.01 -0.28 8.38
C PHE A 281 -18.27 1.07 8.40
N GLN A 282 -16.94 1.07 8.64
CA GLN A 282 -16.15 2.28 8.62
C GLN A 282 -16.17 2.96 7.24
N GLN A 283 -16.06 2.20 6.17
CA GLN A 283 -16.17 2.74 4.81
C GLN A 283 -17.51 3.45 4.60
N ILE A 284 -18.62 2.86 5.04
CA ILE A 284 -19.95 3.46 4.93
C ILE A 284 -19.98 4.81 5.66
N GLU A 285 -19.55 4.84 6.93
CA GLU A 285 -19.60 6.04 7.77
C GLU A 285 -18.65 7.14 7.25
N VAL A 286 -17.41 6.76 6.92
CA VAL A 286 -16.40 7.72 6.45
C VAL A 286 -16.77 8.26 5.07
N CYS A 287 -17.21 7.42 4.14
CA CYS A 287 -17.60 7.87 2.80
C CYS A 287 -18.84 8.76 2.85
N ALA A 288 -19.81 8.49 3.75
CA ALA A 288 -20.97 9.36 3.94
C ALA A 288 -20.57 10.75 4.45
N LEU A 289 -19.68 10.82 5.46
CA LEU A 289 -19.16 12.09 5.95
C LEU A 289 -18.34 12.81 4.86
N ALA A 290 -17.44 12.09 4.19
CA ALA A 290 -16.62 12.64 3.12
C ALA A 290 -17.49 13.25 2.01
N LYS A 291 -18.57 12.57 1.62
CA LYS A 291 -19.53 13.10 0.65
C LYS A 291 -20.16 14.42 1.12
N GLU A 292 -20.59 14.53 2.38
CA GLU A 292 -21.12 15.78 2.92
C GLU A 292 -20.12 16.94 2.83
N LEU A 293 -18.83 16.65 3.11
CA LEU A 293 -17.78 17.65 3.02
C LEU A 293 -17.47 18.04 1.57
N VAL A 294 -17.41 17.07 0.67
CA VAL A 294 -17.22 17.31 -0.78
C VAL A 294 -18.38 18.11 -1.37
N ASP A 295 -19.63 17.78 -1.04
CA ASP A 295 -20.81 18.54 -1.48
C ASP A 295 -20.75 20.00 -1.01
N ILE A 296 -20.21 20.28 0.20
CA ILE A 296 -19.97 21.65 0.67
C ILE A 296 -18.95 22.34 -0.23
N VAL A 297 -17.81 21.73 -0.51
CA VAL A 297 -16.77 22.30 -1.38
C VAL A 297 -17.33 22.64 -2.76
N HIS A 298 -18.07 21.71 -3.36
CA HIS A 298 -18.72 21.91 -4.66
C HIS A 298 -19.74 23.06 -4.64
N SER A 299 -20.46 23.26 -3.52
CA SER A 299 -21.43 24.36 -3.40
C SER A 299 -20.80 25.76 -3.50
N TYR A 300 -19.49 25.86 -3.28
CA TYR A 300 -18.67 27.08 -3.46
C TYR A 300 -17.96 27.12 -4.82
N GLY A 301 -18.25 26.18 -5.74
CA GLY A 301 -17.65 26.12 -7.07
C GLY A 301 -16.17 25.70 -7.07
N LYS A 302 -15.73 25.00 -6.03
CA LYS A 302 -14.35 24.52 -5.85
C LYS A 302 -14.28 23.01 -6.11
N GLU A 303 -13.11 22.53 -6.53
CA GLU A 303 -12.82 21.11 -6.64
C GLU A 303 -12.42 20.54 -5.27
N ALA A 304 -12.75 19.28 -5.03
CA ALA A 304 -12.36 18.51 -3.84
C ALA A 304 -11.37 17.42 -4.20
N MET A 305 -10.21 17.42 -3.56
CA MET A 305 -9.15 16.45 -3.74
C MET A 305 -8.83 15.76 -2.41
N MET A 306 -8.60 14.44 -2.44
CA MET A 306 -8.11 13.70 -1.28
C MET A 306 -6.63 13.35 -1.45
N PHE A 307 -5.84 13.64 -0.41
CA PHE A 307 -4.47 13.16 -0.30
C PHE A 307 -4.45 11.76 0.31
N LEU A 308 -4.03 10.78 -0.48
CA LEU A 308 -3.92 9.37 -0.11
C LEU A 308 -2.45 8.93 -0.02
N GLY A 309 -1.58 9.78 0.51
CA GLY A 309 -0.18 9.47 0.69
C GLY A 309 0.03 8.43 1.79
N ASP A 310 0.00 8.91 3.01
CA ASP A 310 0.31 8.11 4.19
C ASP A 310 -0.95 7.82 5.05
N HIS A 311 -2.12 8.38 4.70
CA HIS A 311 -3.31 8.36 5.53
C HIS A 311 -4.54 7.94 4.73
N TRP A 312 -4.87 6.68 4.74
CA TRP A 312 -6.04 6.17 4.06
C TRP A 312 -7.32 6.25 4.90
N ILE A 313 -7.21 6.38 6.16
CA ILE A 313 -8.19 6.57 7.24
C ILE A 313 -9.62 6.17 6.86
N GLY A 314 -9.88 4.86 6.84
CA GLY A 314 -11.19 4.27 6.59
C GLY A 314 -11.79 4.52 5.19
N THR A 315 -11.07 5.16 4.26
CA THR A 315 -11.61 5.46 2.92
C THR A 315 -11.57 4.28 1.96
N GLU A 316 -10.61 3.36 2.13
CA GLU A 316 -10.39 2.18 1.26
C GLU A 316 -10.65 2.52 -0.22
N PRO A 317 -9.70 3.15 -0.94
CA PRO A 317 -9.97 3.80 -2.23
C PRO A 317 -10.38 2.84 -3.36
N TYR A 318 -10.18 1.54 -3.17
CA TYR A 318 -10.67 0.51 -4.09
C TYR A 318 -11.97 -0.15 -3.60
N GLY A 319 -12.47 0.29 -2.44
CA GLY A 319 -13.72 -0.18 -1.86
C GLY A 319 -14.93 0.34 -2.65
N LYS A 320 -16.03 -0.41 -2.57
CA LYS A 320 -17.26 -0.13 -3.33
C LYS A 320 -17.95 1.21 -2.99
N TYR A 321 -17.60 1.82 -1.86
CA TYR A 321 -18.20 3.09 -1.41
C TYR A 321 -17.41 4.34 -1.83
N PHE A 322 -16.13 4.18 -2.20
CA PHE A 322 -15.23 5.31 -2.44
C PHE A 322 -15.69 6.23 -3.59
N ALA A 323 -16.10 5.66 -4.71
CA ALA A 323 -16.58 6.45 -5.85
C ALA A 323 -17.81 7.31 -5.51
N GLY A 324 -18.63 6.88 -4.54
CA GLY A 324 -19.81 7.60 -4.07
C GLY A 324 -19.50 8.89 -3.30
N ILE A 325 -18.25 9.12 -2.89
CA ILE A 325 -17.81 10.37 -2.24
C ILE A 325 -17.95 11.56 -3.21
N GLY A 326 -17.69 11.35 -4.51
CA GLY A 326 -17.75 12.40 -5.52
C GLY A 326 -16.53 13.32 -5.55
N LEU A 327 -15.35 12.81 -5.17
CA LEU A 327 -14.10 13.55 -5.30
C LEU A 327 -13.78 13.85 -6.76
N ASP A 328 -13.28 15.05 -7.05
CA ASP A 328 -12.76 15.41 -8.38
C ASP A 328 -11.39 14.77 -8.61
N ALA A 329 -10.57 14.65 -7.55
CA ALA A 329 -9.24 14.11 -7.67
C ALA A 329 -8.73 13.37 -6.43
N VAL A 330 -7.72 12.55 -6.67
CA VAL A 330 -6.86 11.99 -5.63
C VAL A 330 -5.40 12.32 -5.92
N VAL A 331 -4.61 12.49 -4.86
CA VAL A 331 -3.16 12.67 -4.95
C VAL A 331 -2.48 11.75 -3.94
N GLY A 332 -1.38 11.13 -4.33
CA GLY A 332 -0.57 10.28 -3.45
C GLY A 332 0.92 10.40 -3.72
N SER A 333 1.71 9.89 -2.80
CA SER A 333 3.17 9.84 -2.93
C SER A 333 3.60 8.74 -3.89
N VAL A 334 4.53 9.04 -4.78
CA VAL A 334 5.03 8.13 -5.81
C VAL A 334 6.56 8.03 -5.72
N GLY A 335 7.06 6.89 -5.29
CA GLY A 335 8.49 6.57 -5.22
C GLY A 335 8.87 5.32 -6.03
N SER A 336 7.86 4.61 -6.58
CA SER A 336 8.05 3.36 -7.32
C SER A 336 6.91 3.12 -8.30
N GLY A 337 6.98 2.06 -9.08
CA GLY A 337 5.89 1.63 -9.94
C GLY A 337 4.67 1.17 -9.15
N VAL A 338 4.86 0.48 -8.05
CA VAL A 338 3.79 0.03 -7.16
C VAL A 338 3.02 1.22 -6.60
N THR A 339 3.70 2.19 -6.03
CA THR A 339 3.06 3.38 -5.45
C THR A 339 2.37 4.24 -6.50
N LEU A 340 2.89 4.28 -7.74
CA LEU A 340 2.19 4.91 -8.85
C LEU A 340 0.88 4.19 -9.17
N ARG A 341 0.90 2.85 -9.30
CA ARG A 341 -0.29 2.06 -9.59
C ARG A 341 -1.33 2.16 -8.48
N MET A 342 -0.91 2.27 -7.21
CA MET A 342 -1.82 2.52 -6.08
C MET A 342 -2.68 3.77 -6.29
N ILE A 343 -2.18 4.77 -6.99
CA ILE A 343 -2.94 6.01 -7.25
C ILE A 343 -3.63 5.96 -8.62
N SER A 344 -2.92 5.57 -9.67
CA SER A 344 -3.46 5.59 -11.04
C SER A 344 -4.57 4.58 -11.29
N ASP A 345 -4.66 3.51 -10.50
CA ASP A 345 -5.72 2.49 -10.63
C ASP A 345 -6.99 2.84 -9.85
N ILE A 346 -7.01 3.94 -9.07
CA ILE A 346 -8.21 4.41 -8.37
C ILE A 346 -9.25 4.88 -9.41
N LYS A 347 -10.49 4.48 -9.21
CA LYS A 347 -11.62 4.82 -10.08
C LYS A 347 -12.61 5.74 -9.37
N GLY A 348 -13.45 6.43 -10.15
CA GLY A 348 -14.49 7.31 -9.62
C GLY A 348 -14.00 8.70 -9.23
N VAL A 349 -12.88 9.15 -9.83
CA VAL A 349 -12.36 10.52 -9.79
C VAL A 349 -12.11 11.01 -11.21
N ASP A 350 -12.12 12.32 -11.41
CA ASP A 350 -11.91 12.93 -12.73
C ASP A 350 -10.43 12.93 -13.13
N TYR A 351 -9.52 13.08 -12.16
CA TYR A 351 -8.08 13.01 -12.43
C TYR A 351 -7.28 12.51 -11.22
N THR A 352 -6.09 12.00 -11.52
CA THR A 352 -5.12 11.51 -10.55
C THR A 352 -3.84 12.32 -10.59
N GLU A 353 -3.25 12.57 -9.42
CA GLU A 353 -1.96 13.26 -9.30
C GLU A 353 -0.97 12.42 -8.48
N GLY A 354 0.25 12.26 -9.01
CA GLY A 354 1.34 11.64 -8.29
C GLY A 354 2.30 12.70 -7.73
N ARG A 355 2.48 12.72 -6.42
CA ARG A 355 3.51 13.53 -5.79
C ARG A 355 4.83 12.77 -5.84
N LEU A 356 5.69 13.12 -6.80
CA LEU A 356 6.98 12.47 -6.96
C LEU A 356 7.88 12.69 -5.76
N LEU A 357 8.53 11.61 -5.37
CA LEU A 357 9.60 11.59 -4.37
C LEU A 357 10.95 11.73 -5.08
N PRO A 358 12.02 12.12 -4.43
CA PRO A 358 12.40 11.77 -3.05
C PRO A 358 11.52 12.44 -2.01
N TYR A 359 11.36 11.78 -0.86
CA TYR A 359 10.58 12.32 0.26
C TYR A 359 11.43 13.37 0.96
N PHE A 360 11.01 14.64 0.87
CA PHE A 360 11.88 15.81 0.91
C PHE A 360 11.90 16.44 2.27
N PHE A 361 12.35 15.67 3.21
CA PHE A 361 12.72 16.18 4.51
C PHE A 361 14.24 16.39 4.59
N PRO A 362 14.73 17.04 5.63
CA PRO A 362 16.15 17.28 5.84
C PRO A 362 17.04 16.03 5.83
N ASP A 363 16.47 14.86 5.98
CA ASP A 363 17.14 13.56 5.94
C ASP A 363 17.69 13.20 4.55
N VAL A 364 17.05 13.68 3.48
CA VAL A 364 17.52 13.48 2.09
C VAL A 364 18.36 14.67 1.61
N PHE A 365 17.92 15.91 1.90
CA PHE A 365 18.61 17.13 1.52
C PHE A 365 19.60 17.58 2.60
N CYS A 366 20.56 16.73 2.92
CA CYS A 366 21.58 16.95 3.94
C CYS A 366 22.97 16.67 3.39
N GLU A 367 24.02 17.05 4.13
CA GLU A 367 25.42 16.73 3.78
C GLU A 367 25.60 15.19 3.74
N GLY A 368 26.07 14.69 2.61
CA GLY A 368 26.20 13.26 2.33
C GLY A 368 24.97 12.58 1.75
N GLY A 369 23.84 13.28 1.61
CA GLY A 369 22.66 12.79 0.89
C GLY A 369 22.82 12.86 -0.63
N ASP A 370 22.04 12.06 -1.36
CA ASP A 370 22.01 12.05 -2.83
C ASP A 370 20.56 12.20 -3.36
N PRO A 371 19.95 13.40 -3.22
CA PRO A 371 18.58 13.63 -3.69
C PRO A 371 18.43 13.45 -5.21
N ILE A 372 19.50 13.68 -5.98
CA ILE A 372 19.47 13.54 -7.44
C ILE A 372 19.43 12.05 -7.82
N GLY A 373 20.29 11.24 -7.21
CA GLY A 373 20.31 9.80 -7.45
C GLY A 373 18.99 9.14 -7.05
N GLU A 374 18.45 9.52 -5.92
CA GLU A 374 17.15 9.04 -5.45
C GLU A 374 16.00 9.44 -6.40
N ALA A 375 15.95 10.69 -6.85
CA ALA A 375 14.96 11.14 -7.83
C ALA A 375 15.03 10.35 -9.15
N ARG A 376 16.23 10.06 -9.62
CA ARG A 376 16.46 9.25 -10.83
C ARG A 376 16.00 7.82 -10.66
N ASP A 377 16.27 7.22 -9.50
CA ASP A 377 15.87 5.84 -9.21
C ASP A 377 14.34 5.73 -9.10
N ASN A 378 13.72 6.63 -8.35
CA ASN A 378 12.27 6.71 -8.22
C ASN A 378 11.60 6.92 -9.58
N TRP A 379 12.12 7.82 -10.43
CA TRP A 379 11.57 8.05 -11.76
C TRP A 379 11.71 6.84 -12.68
N ARG A 380 12.86 6.16 -12.67
CA ARG A 380 13.06 4.94 -13.47
C ARG A 380 12.03 3.87 -13.16
N LYS A 381 11.70 3.67 -11.89
CA LYS A 381 10.66 2.73 -11.46
C LYS A 381 9.26 3.23 -11.80
N ALA A 382 8.93 4.46 -11.44
CA ALA A 382 7.61 5.03 -11.63
C ALA A 382 7.20 5.12 -13.11
N ARG A 383 8.09 5.55 -14.01
CA ARG A 383 7.73 5.70 -15.43
C ARG A 383 7.36 4.41 -16.14
N ARG A 384 7.86 3.25 -15.68
CA ARG A 384 7.45 1.92 -16.18
C ARG A 384 5.94 1.74 -15.99
N ALA A 385 5.48 1.99 -14.77
CA ALA A 385 4.08 1.93 -14.41
C ALA A 385 3.25 3.03 -15.10
N LEU A 386 3.80 4.24 -15.23
CA LEU A 386 3.16 5.36 -15.90
C LEU A 386 2.80 5.05 -17.36
N LEU A 387 3.69 4.37 -18.08
CA LEU A 387 3.45 3.92 -19.46
C LEU A 387 2.31 2.88 -19.56
N ARG A 388 1.95 2.21 -18.47
CA ARG A 388 0.85 1.23 -18.40
C ARG A 388 -0.44 1.80 -17.84
N SER A 389 -0.34 2.61 -16.79
CA SER A 389 -1.46 3.23 -16.10
C SER A 389 -1.09 4.69 -15.79
N PRO A 390 -1.37 5.62 -16.71
CA PRO A 390 -0.91 6.98 -16.58
C PRO A 390 -1.63 7.73 -15.45
N LEU A 391 -0.85 8.56 -14.74
CA LEU A 391 -1.39 9.64 -13.93
C LEU A 391 -1.72 10.83 -14.84
N ASP A 392 -2.73 11.63 -14.48
CA ASP A 392 -3.09 12.83 -15.24
C ASP A 392 -2.13 13.99 -14.97
N ARG A 393 -1.58 14.04 -13.74
CA ARG A 393 -0.70 15.11 -13.27
C ARG A 393 0.41 14.55 -12.39
N ILE A 394 1.50 15.30 -12.32
CA ILE A 394 2.52 15.08 -11.31
C ILE A 394 2.70 16.33 -10.46
N GLY A 395 3.13 16.14 -9.22
CA GLY A 395 3.52 17.21 -8.31
C GLY A 395 4.94 16.97 -7.79
N TYR A 396 5.61 18.04 -7.43
CA TYR A 396 6.79 17.95 -6.60
C TYR A 396 6.35 17.81 -5.14
N GLY A 397 6.85 16.78 -4.45
CA GLY A 397 6.58 16.59 -3.03
C GLY A 397 7.60 17.24 -2.14
N GLY A 398 7.49 17.78 -1.05
CA GLY A 398 8.48 18.36 -0.16
C GLY A 398 8.57 19.88 -0.19
N TYR A 399 9.63 20.40 0.44
CA TYR A 399 9.83 21.82 0.60
C TYR A 399 10.68 22.38 -0.54
N LEU A 400 10.11 23.31 -1.30
CA LEU A 400 10.79 23.93 -2.45
C LEU A 400 12.09 24.62 -2.04
N LYS A 401 12.12 25.20 -0.84
CA LYS A 401 13.30 25.85 -0.27
C LYS A 401 14.49 24.89 -0.11
N LEU A 402 14.26 23.65 0.29
CA LEU A 402 15.32 22.65 0.37
C LEU A 402 15.86 22.31 -1.02
N ALA A 403 14.96 22.04 -1.96
CA ALA A 403 15.31 21.71 -3.36
C ALA A 403 16.10 22.82 -4.04
N ASN A 404 15.77 24.07 -3.77
CA ASN A 404 16.41 25.23 -4.39
C ASN A 404 17.90 25.36 -4.06
N ASN A 405 18.36 24.80 -2.96
CA ASN A 405 19.77 24.73 -2.58
C ASN A 405 20.56 23.65 -3.34
N TRP A 406 19.87 22.88 -4.20
CA TRP A 406 20.44 21.78 -4.99
C TRP A 406 20.18 21.99 -6.49
N PRO A 407 20.94 22.81 -7.21
CA PRO A 407 20.65 23.16 -8.61
C PRO A 407 20.50 21.94 -9.52
N GLY A 408 21.35 20.93 -9.40
CA GLY A 408 21.28 19.72 -10.21
C GLY A 408 20.00 18.90 -9.95
N PHE A 409 19.36 19.04 -8.77
CA PHE A 409 18.07 18.43 -8.48
C PHE A 409 16.94 19.11 -9.26
N ILE A 410 16.95 20.44 -9.37
CA ILE A 410 15.97 21.18 -10.18
C ILE A 410 16.09 20.79 -11.66
N ASP A 411 17.32 20.63 -12.17
CA ASP A 411 17.53 20.13 -13.54
C ASP A 411 16.96 18.73 -13.75
N GLU A 412 17.09 17.85 -12.76
CA GLU A 412 16.51 16.51 -12.82
C GLU A 412 14.97 16.54 -12.77
N ILE A 413 14.36 17.38 -11.94
CA ILE A 413 12.90 17.56 -11.95
C ILE A 413 12.42 18.11 -13.30
N GLN A 414 13.17 19.02 -13.93
CA GLN A 414 12.83 19.50 -15.27
C GLN A 414 12.87 18.37 -16.32
N ASN A 415 13.86 17.48 -16.23
CA ASN A 415 13.96 16.29 -17.08
C ASN A 415 12.75 15.35 -16.87
N VAL A 416 12.39 15.06 -15.62
CA VAL A 416 11.22 14.23 -15.27
C VAL A 416 9.93 14.83 -15.84
N VAL A 417 9.69 16.12 -15.64
CA VAL A 417 8.51 16.83 -16.16
C VAL A 417 8.44 16.79 -17.69
N THR A 418 9.60 16.92 -18.35
CA THR A 418 9.69 16.82 -19.81
C THR A 418 9.29 15.43 -20.29
N GLN A 419 9.88 14.38 -19.72
CA GLN A 419 9.52 13.00 -20.06
C GLN A 419 8.04 12.68 -19.76
N PHE A 420 7.50 13.19 -18.65
CA PHE A 420 6.10 13.02 -18.32
C PHE A 420 5.17 13.59 -19.40
N ARG A 421 5.46 14.79 -19.89
CA ARG A 421 4.72 15.43 -20.98
C ARG A 421 4.88 14.69 -22.30
N GLU A 422 6.08 14.22 -22.62
CA GLU A 422 6.33 13.40 -23.82
C GLU A 422 5.50 12.10 -23.80
N ILE A 423 5.36 11.46 -22.64
CA ILE A 423 4.50 10.29 -22.49
C ILE A 423 3.07 10.65 -22.89
N HIS A 424 2.50 11.72 -22.31
CA HIS A 424 1.14 12.15 -22.61
C HIS A 424 0.93 12.56 -24.07
N GLU A 425 1.94 13.16 -24.71
CA GLU A 425 1.88 13.52 -26.13
C GLU A 425 1.87 12.30 -27.05
N ASN A 426 2.69 11.32 -26.74
CA ASN A 426 2.80 10.13 -27.60
C ASN A 426 1.65 9.16 -27.38
N MET A 427 1.14 9.01 -26.15
CA MET A 427 -0.01 8.13 -25.87
C MET A 427 -1.35 8.71 -26.30
N GLN A 428 -1.52 10.04 -26.32
CA GLN A 428 -2.74 10.74 -26.72
C GLN A 428 -4.03 10.21 -26.04
N GLY A 429 -3.94 9.86 -24.74
CA GLY A 429 -5.04 9.29 -23.98
C GLY A 429 -5.41 7.84 -24.34
N THR A 430 -4.61 7.16 -25.15
CA THR A 430 -4.84 5.75 -25.50
C THR A 430 -4.15 4.83 -24.51
N ALA A 431 -4.73 3.63 -24.30
CA ALA A 431 -4.11 2.59 -23.51
C ALA A 431 -2.95 1.92 -24.27
N SER A 432 -1.94 1.49 -23.54
CA SER A 432 -0.86 0.65 -24.09
C SER A 432 -1.37 -0.76 -24.37
N TYR A 433 -0.66 -1.48 -25.25
CA TYR A 433 -0.90 -2.89 -25.53
C TYR A 433 -0.77 -3.71 -24.24
N VAL A 434 -1.71 -4.63 -24.04
CA VAL A 434 -1.68 -5.68 -23.01
C VAL A 434 -1.83 -7.05 -23.67
N ALA A 435 -1.23 -8.07 -23.08
CA ALA A 435 -1.39 -9.45 -23.52
C ALA A 435 -2.88 -9.88 -23.45
N PRO A 436 -3.32 -10.82 -24.32
CA PRO A 436 -4.74 -11.18 -24.43
C PRO A 436 -5.23 -12.09 -23.29
N PHE A 437 -4.69 -11.94 -22.10
CA PHE A 437 -5.10 -12.65 -20.89
C PHE A 437 -4.80 -11.81 -19.63
N LYS A 438 -5.46 -12.17 -18.53
CA LYS A 438 -5.27 -11.52 -17.23
C LYS A 438 -4.37 -12.32 -16.30
N VAL A 439 -3.65 -11.61 -15.47
CA VAL A 439 -2.85 -12.15 -14.36
C VAL A 439 -3.52 -11.77 -13.04
N ALA A 440 -3.68 -12.70 -12.13
CA ALA A 440 -4.25 -12.44 -10.82
C ALA A 440 -3.22 -12.57 -9.70
N ILE A 441 -3.23 -11.61 -8.77
CA ILE A 441 -2.56 -11.72 -7.47
C ILE A 441 -3.59 -12.26 -6.48
N LEU A 442 -3.29 -13.40 -5.84
CA LEU A 442 -4.13 -14.02 -4.82
C LEU A 442 -3.58 -13.73 -3.44
N ASN A 443 -4.35 -13.01 -2.61
CA ASN A 443 -4.08 -12.79 -1.19
C ASN A 443 -5.39 -12.62 -0.39
N CYS A 444 -5.33 -12.42 0.92
CA CYS A 444 -6.53 -12.28 1.75
C CYS A 444 -7.28 -10.96 1.50
N TRP A 445 -6.62 -9.91 1.04
CA TRP A 445 -7.21 -8.59 0.83
C TRP A 445 -7.92 -8.46 -0.53
N GLY A 446 -7.47 -9.21 -1.54
CA GLY A 446 -8.03 -9.19 -2.89
C GLY A 446 -8.11 -7.77 -3.47
N SER A 447 -9.22 -7.48 -4.13
CA SER A 447 -9.46 -6.19 -4.79
C SER A 447 -9.61 -5.01 -3.83
N GLN A 448 -9.80 -5.25 -2.54
CA GLN A 448 -9.96 -4.18 -1.54
C GLN A 448 -8.67 -3.35 -1.39
N ARG A 449 -7.50 -3.99 -1.48
CA ARG A 449 -6.19 -3.34 -1.30
C ARG A 449 -5.24 -3.67 -2.45
N ARG A 450 -5.55 -3.14 -3.62
CA ARG A 450 -4.72 -3.32 -4.82
C ARG A 450 -3.36 -2.68 -4.67
N TRP A 451 -2.33 -3.32 -5.21
CA TRP A 451 -0.94 -2.83 -5.25
C TRP A 451 -0.31 -2.59 -3.88
N MET A 452 -0.96 -3.00 -2.80
CA MET A 452 -0.41 -2.82 -1.46
C MET A 452 0.41 -4.04 -1.04
N SER A 453 1.68 -3.81 -0.74
CA SER A 453 2.57 -4.76 -0.09
C SER A 453 2.86 -4.37 1.36
N ASN A 454 2.64 -3.09 1.68
CA ASN A 454 2.73 -2.54 3.04
C ASN A 454 1.80 -1.32 3.16
N GLN A 455 1.67 -0.75 4.35
CA GLN A 455 0.78 0.38 4.62
C GLN A 455 1.43 1.74 4.35
N VAL A 456 2.76 1.79 4.22
CA VAL A 456 3.54 3.01 4.09
C VAL A 456 4.52 2.86 2.94
N HIS A 457 4.52 3.78 1.99
CA HIS A 457 5.33 3.72 0.78
C HIS A 457 6.82 3.51 1.00
N HIS A 458 7.36 4.00 2.10
CA HIS A 458 8.77 3.93 2.43
C HIS A 458 9.10 2.89 3.50
N ALA A 459 8.14 2.06 3.92
CA ALA A 459 8.34 0.99 4.90
C ALA A 459 8.63 -0.37 4.23
N ILE A 460 9.37 -0.38 3.14
CA ILE A 460 9.71 -1.61 2.38
C ILE A 460 10.79 -2.47 3.04
N TRP A 461 11.32 -2.05 4.19
CA TRP A 461 12.26 -2.87 4.98
C TRP A 461 11.59 -4.01 5.74
N HIS A 462 10.25 -4.10 5.71
CA HIS A 462 9.53 -5.24 6.27
C HIS A 462 9.82 -6.49 5.45
N ARG A 463 10.45 -7.47 6.07
CA ARG A 463 10.87 -8.71 5.41
C ARG A 463 9.70 -9.48 4.82
N GLU A 464 8.58 -9.48 5.53
CA GLU A 464 7.35 -10.19 5.18
C GLU A 464 6.71 -9.69 3.87
N THR A 465 7.08 -8.49 3.43
CA THR A 465 6.59 -7.92 2.15
C THR A 465 7.60 -7.99 1.02
N TYR A 466 8.83 -8.40 1.29
CA TYR A 466 9.93 -8.27 0.34
C TYR A 466 9.66 -8.91 -1.02
N SER A 467 9.24 -10.18 -1.04
CA SER A 467 8.89 -10.86 -2.30
C SER A 467 7.59 -10.33 -2.90
N ALA A 468 6.60 -9.96 -2.07
CA ALA A 468 5.36 -9.37 -2.54
C ALA A 468 5.61 -8.02 -3.22
N GLU A 469 6.41 -7.15 -2.61
CA GLU A 469 6.84 -5.88 -3.21
C GLU A 469 7.59 -6.11 -4.52
N GLY A 470 8.53 -7.06 -4.56
CA GLY A 470 9.29 -7.41 -5.76
C GLY A 470 8.40 -7.84 -6.93
N VAL A 471 7.45 -8.73 -6.67
CA VAL A 471 6.47 -9.19 -7.68
C VAL A 471 5.60 -8.04 -8.17
N LEU A 472 5.04 -7.23 -7.26
CA LEU A 472 4.19 -6.10 -7.63
C LEU A 472 4.97 -5.03 -8.42
N GLU A 473 6.21 -4.73 -8.00
CA GLU A 473 7.06 -3.77 -8.72
C GLU A 473 7.38 -4.28 -10.14
N CYS A 474 7.68 -5.56 -10.31
CA CYS A 474 7.85 -6.16 -11.63
C CYS A 474 6.56 -6.02 -12.48
N LEU A 475 5.40 -6.41 -11.93
CA LEU A 475 4.11 -6.37 -12.63
C LEU A 475 3.68 -4.95 -13.01
N SER A 476 4.08 -3.94 -12.24
CA SER A 476 3.64 -2.55 -12.44
C SER A 476 3.91 -2.02 -13.83
N GLY A 477 5.03 -2.43 -14.46
CA GLY A 477 5.44 -2.07 -15.81
C GLY A 477 5.17 -3.12 -16.89
N MET A 478 4.67 -4.31 -16.54
CA MET A 478 4.46 -5.40 -17.49
C MET A 478 3.19 -5.23 -18.34
N PRO A 479 3.12 -5.84 -19.53
CA PRO A 479 2.01 -5.73 -20.47
C PRO A 479 0.83 -6.64 -20.08
N PHE A 480 0.38 -6.62 -18.82
CA PHE A 480 -0.74 -7.44 -18.37
C PHE A 480 -1.84 -6.59 -17.72
N GLU A 481 -3.07 -7.03 -17.90
CA GLU A 481 -4.16 -6.64 -17.02
C GLU A 481 -4.00 -7.43 -15.72
N VAL A 482 -3.76 -6.72 -14.60
CA VAL A 482 -3.54 -7.32 -13.28
C VAL A 482 -4.81 -7.20 -12.45
N GLU A 483 -5.33 -8.34 -12.02
CA GLU A 483 -6.45 -8.44 -11.08
C GLU A 483 -5.95 -8.80 -9.70
N PHE A 484 -6.67 -8.37 -8.68
CA PHE A 484 -6.42 -8.77 -7.29
C PHE A 484 -7.63 -9.56 -6.80
N ILE A 485 -7.41 -10.81 -6.43
CA ILE A 485 -8.46 -11.73 -6.01
C ILE A 485 -8.24 -12.20 -4.58
N SER A 486 -9.32 -12.38 -3.85
CA SER A 486 -9.33 -12.93 -2.51
C SER A 486 -9.53 -14.45 -2.53
N PHE A 487 -9.35 -15.10 -1.38
CA PHE A 487 -9.71 -16.49 -1.22
C PHE A 487 -11.22 -16.73 -1.33
N ASP A 488 -12.06 -15.74 -1.03
CA ASP A 488 -13.50 -15.81 -1.25
C ASP A 488 -13.85 -15.83 -2.74
N ASP A 489 -13.15 -15.06 -3.57
CA ASP A 489 -13.30 -15.13 -5.03
C ASP A 489 -12.97 -16.54 -5.53
N VAL A 490 -11.88 -17.13 -5.05
CA VAL A 490 -11.49 -18.51 -5.42
C VAL A 490 -12.54 -19.53 -4.95
N ARG A 491 -13.12 -19.40 -3.74
CA ARG A 491 -14.20 -20.28 -3.24
C ARG A 491 -15.43 -20.24 -4.12
N ASN A 492 -15.73 -19.07 -4.70
CA ASN A 492 -16.90 -18.86 -5.56
C ASN A 492 -16.64 -19.19 -7.03
N GLY A 493 -15.41 -19.49 -7.40
CA GLY A 493 -14.95 -19.75 -8.76
C GLY A 493 -14.00 -18.66 -9.25
N ILE A 494 -12.90 -19.05 -9.89
CA ILE A 494 -11.90 -18.11 -10.40
C ILE A 494 -12.55 -17.19 -11.44
N PRO A 495 -12.40 -15.85 -11.32
CA PRO A 495 -13.02 -14.91 -12.24
C PRO A 495 -12.61 -15.12 -13.70
N GLU A 496 -13.53 -14.84 -14.61
CA GLU A 496 -13.32 -15.04 -16.04
C GLU A 496 -12.17 -14.18 -16.61
N GLY A 497 -11.44 -14.74 -17.56
CA GLY A 497 -10.32 -14.06 -18.24
C GLY A 497 -8.98 -14.19 -17.51
N ILE A 498 -8.96 -14.64 -16.27
CA ILE A 498 -7.70 -14.96 -15.55
C ILE A 498 -7.09 -16.21 -16.19
N LYS A 499 -5.82 -16.10 -16.56
CA LYS A 499 -5.04 -17.20 -17.14
C LYS A 499 -3.90 -17.65 -16.22
N VAL A 500 -3.36 -16.73 -15.39
CA VAL A 500 -2.29 -17.03 -14.44
C VAL A 500 -2.67 -16.47 -13.08
N ILE A 501 -2.50 -17.26 -12.02
CA ILE A 501 -2.63 -16.85 -10.63
C ILE A 501 -1.24 -16.84 -10.01
N ILE A 502 -0.91 -15.75 -9.30
CA ILE A 502 0.32 -15.61 -8.52
C ILE A 502 -0.04 -15.55 -7.04
N ASN A 503 0.56 -16.41 -6.21
CA ASN A 503 0.50 -16.35 -4.77
C ASN A 503 1.91 -16.11 -4.23
N VAL A 504 2.09 -15.05 -3.45
CA VAL A 504 3.42 -14.60 -3.00
C VAL A 504 3.37 -14.14 -1.54
N GLY A 505 4.40 -14.46 -0.79
CA GLY A 505 4.61 -13.98 0.57
C GLY A 505 5.12 -15.04 1.52
N ASP A 506 5.33 -14.63 2.78
CA ASP A 506 5.76 -15.54 3.84
C ASP A 506 4.56 -16.30 4.41
N ALA A 507 4.82 -17.49 4.92
CA ALA A 507 3.81 -18.33 5.55
C ALA A 507 3.10 -17.60 6.70
N TYR A 508 1.85 -17.96 6.92
CA TYR A 508 1.00 -17.41 7.99
C TYR A 508 0.68 -15.91 7.89
N THR A 509 0.97 -15.29 6.75
CA THR A 509 0.61 -13.90 6.46
C THR A 509 -0.63 -13.82 5.57
N ALA A 510 -1.28 -12.66 5.57
CA ALA A 510 -2.38 -12.35 4.65
C ALA A 510 -1.95 -12.37 3.17
N PHE A 511 -0.68 -12.20 2.89
CA PHE A 511 -0.12 -12.27 1.53
C PHE A 511 -0.12 -13.70 0.99
N SER A 512 0.46 -14.63 1.73
CA SER A 512 0.46 -16.04 1.38
C SER A 512 -0.90 -16.72 1.57
N GLY A 513 -1.66 -16.35 2.64
CA GLY A 513 -3.03 -16.82 2.84
C GLY A 513 -3.29 -17.66 4.08
N ALA A 514 -2.26 -18.16 4.76
CA ALA A 514 -2.33 -18.93 6.00
C ALA A 514 -3.38 -20.07 5.96
N GLU A 515 -4.32 -20.12 6.93
CA GLU A 515 -5.35 -21.17 7.05
C GLU A 515 -6.33 -21.25 5.87
N ASN A 516 -6.37 -20.27 4.98
CA ASN A 516 -7.18 -20.41 3.76
C ASN A 516 -6.73 -21.61 2.90
N TRP A 517 -5.49 -22.07 3.05
CA TRP A 517 -4.94 -23.20 2.32
C TRP A 517 -5.37 -24.59 2.84
N ILE A 518 -6.19 -24.68 3.89
CA ILE A 518 -6.83 -25.93 4.29
C ILE A 518 -8.29 -26.02 3.83
N ASP A 519 -8.79 -25.01 3.12
CA ASP A 519 -10.13 -25.01 2.56
C ASP A 519 -10.21 -25.88 1.31
N GLU A 520 -11.07 -26.89 1.33
CA GLU A 520 -11.28 -27.84 0.22
C GLU A 520 -11.63 -27.10 -1.09
N LYS A 521 -12.50 -26.08 -1.03
CA LYS A 521 -12.95 -25.37 -2.22
C LYS A 521 -11.83 -24.57 -2.86
N VAL A 522 -10.97 -23.94 -2.05
CA VAL A 522 -9.79 -23.20 -2.52
C VAL A 522 -8.87 -24.15 -3.27
N LEU A 523 -8.48 -25.25 -2.63
CA LEU A 523 -7.56 -26.21 -3.21
C LEU A 523 -8.12 -26.85 -4.48
N THR A 524 -9.37 -27.30 -4.45
CA THR A 524 -9.97 -28.00 -5.61
C THR A 524 -10.23 -27.06 -6.79
N ASN A 525 -10.60 -25.81 -6.54
CA ASN A 525 -10.82 -24.85 -7.62
C ASN A 525 -9.51 -24.45 -8.29
N ILE A 526 -8.42 -24.25 -7.54
CA ILE A 526 -7.11 -23.96 -8.15
C ILE A 526 -6.57 -25.18 -8.89
N ARG A 527 -6.62 -26.39 -8.32
CA ARG A 527 -6.23 -27.62 -9.04
C ARG A 527 -6.97 -27.79 -10.36
N ARG A 528 -8.31 -27.62 -10.34
CA ARG A 528 -9.13 -27.68 -11.54
C ARG A 528 -8.73 -26.62 -12.56
N PHE A 529 -8.48 -25.40 -12.12
CA PHE A 529 -8.06 -24.30 -12.98
C PHE A 529 -6.75 -24.62 -13.70
N VAL A 530 -5.75 -25.13 -12.97
CA VAL A 530 -4.46 -25.49 -13.57
C VAL A 530 -4.60 -26.73 -14.45
N ASP A 531 -5.29 -27.77 -14.00
CA ASP A 531 -5.55 -28.99 -14.79
C ASP A 531 -6.22 -28.69 -16.15
N GLN A 532 -7.06 -27.66 -16.19
CA GLN A 532 -7.73 -27.20 -17.40
C GLN A 532 -6.89 -26.26 -18.28
N GLY A 533 -5.64 -26.01 -17.93
CA GLY A 533 -4.69 -25.23 -18.71
C GLY A 533 -4.46 -23.81 -18.20
N GLY A 534 -4.88 -23.49 -16.98
CA GLY A 534 -4.46 -22.27 -16.26
C GLY A 534 -3.03 -22.39 -15.76
N GLY A 535 -2.43 -21.25 -15.39
CA GLY A 535 -1.09 -21.18 -14.81
C GLY A 535 -1.11 -20.82 -13.32
N PHE A 536 -0.16 -21.36 -12.56
CA PHE A 536 0.01 -21.00 -11.15
C PHE A 536 1.48 -20.69 -10.85
N ILE A 537 1.74 -19.51 -10.28
CA ILE A 537 3.10 -19.08 -9.88
C ILE A 537 3.11 -18.90 -8.37
N GLY A 538 4.06 -19.58 -7.71
CA GLY A 538 4.31 -19.45 -6.28
C GLY A 538 5.63 -18.75 -6.02
N VAL A 539 5.68 -17.78 -5.09
CA VAL A 539 6.89 -17.05 -4.73
C VAL A 539 7.06 -16.99 -3.22
N GLY A 540 8.24 -17.37 -2.73
CA GLY A 540 8.56 -17.42 -1.30
C GLY A 540 7.96 -18.66 -0.64
N GLU A 541 6.98 -18.49 0.23
CA GLU A 541 6.24 -19.57 0.89
C GLU A 541 4.77 -19.60 0.41
N PRO A 542 4.54 -19.84 -0.88
CA PRO A 542 3.20 -19.88 -1.44
C PRO A 542 2.44 -21.09 -0.91
N THR A 543 1.14 -20.95 -0.72
CA THR A 543 0.26 -22.04 -0.29
C THR A 543 0.66 -22.70 1.04
N ALA A 544 1.46 -21.98 1.85
CA ALA A 544 2.09 -22.53 3.04
C ALA A 544 1.13 -22.62 4.23
N TYR A 545 0.84 -23.83 4.62
CA TYR A 545 0.17 -24.17 5.88
C TYR A 545 0.44 -25.65 6.19
N GLN A 546 1.13 -25.93 7.30
CA GLN A 546 1.44 -27.32 7.63
C GLN A 546 0.19 -28.11 7.99
N TYR A 547 -0.27 -28.92 7.06
CA TYR A 547 -1.47 -29.72 7.22
C TYR A 547 -1.42 -31.00 6.38
N GLN A 548 -1.92 -32.11 6.91
CA GLN A 548 -2.03 -33.42 6.23
C GLN A 548 -0.71 -33.88 5.55
N GLY A 549 0.43 -33.67 6.22
CA GLY A 549 1.75 -34.13 5.76
C GLY A 549 2.37 -33.27 4.65
N ARG A 550 1.83 -32.10 4.34
CA ARG A 550 2.40 -31.12 3.40
C ARG A 550 2.62 -29.77 4.06
N TYR A 551 3.59 -29.05 3.59
CA TYR A 551 3.80 -27.65 3.95
C TYR A 551 3.20 -26.71 2.89
N PHE A 552 3.54 -26.91 1.61
CA PHE A 552 2.84 -26.25 0.51
C PHE A 552 1.62 -27.09 0.11
N GLN A 553 0.44 -26.58 0.39
CA GLN A 553 -0.80 -27.36 0.20
C GLN A 553 -1.11 -27.66 -1.28
N LEU A 554 -0.51 -26.90 -2.21
CA LEU A 554 -0.50 -27.17 -3.65
C LEU A 554 0.86 -27.69 -4.14
N SER A 555 1.59 -28.46 -3.33
CA SER A 555 2.88 -29.03 -3.71
C SER A 555 2.81 -29.92 -4.96
N ASP A 556 1.67 -30.58 -5.19
CA ASP A 556 1.40 -31.36 -6.41
C ASP A 556 1.29 -30.46 -7.66
N VAL A 557 0.73 -29.27 -7.54
CA VAL A 557 0.66 -28.27 -8.62
C VAL A 557 2.02 -27.63 -8.84
N LEU A 558 2.69 -27.20 -7.76
CA LEU A 558 3.96 -26.47 -7.83
C LEU A 558 5.17 -27.37 -8.18
N GLY A 559 5.07 -28.69 -7.97
CA GLY A 559 6.18 -29.62 -8.14
C GLY A 559 7.27 -29.50 -7.05
N VAL A 560 6.97 -28.80 -5.95
CA VAL A 560 7.89 -28.60 -4.83
C VAL A 560 7.16 -28.66 -3.49
N ASP A 561 7.88 -29.03 -2.42
CA ASP A 561 7.43 -28.85 -1.06
C ASP A 561 8.61 -28.48 -0.15
N ARG A 562 8.31 -27.98 1.05
CA ARG A 562 9.31 -27.62 2.03
C ARG A 562 9.47 -28.73 3.06
N GLU A 563 10.74 -29.14 3.30
CA GLU A 563 11.04 -30.14 4.33
C GLU A 563 10.98 -29.54 5.73
N MET A 564 10.10 -30.08 6.54
CA MET A 564 9.88 -29.62 7.91
C MET A 564 10.36 -30.62 8.97
N CYS A 565 10.26 -31.92 8.72
CA CYS A 565 10.56 -32.92 9.73
C CYS A 565 10.69 -34.34 9.14
N PHE A 566 11.55 -34.56 8.18
CA PHE A 566 11.78 -35.86 7.53
C PHE A 566 10.55 -36.47 6.84
N SER A 567 9.62 -35.64 6.43
CA SER A 567 8.41 -36.08 5.75
C SER A 567 8.57 -36.28 4.26
N LEU A 568 9.60 -35.69 3.67
CA LEU A 568 9.92 -35.77 2.24
C LEU A 568 11.01 -36.82 1.98
N SER A 569 10.82 -37.57 0.90
CA SER A 569 11.87 -38.36 0.28
C SER A 569 12.33 -37.62 -0.96
N THR A 570 13.56 -37.13 -0.94
CA THR A 570 14.10 -36.31 -2.03
C THR A 570 15.20 -37.07 -2.77
N ASP A 571 15.30 -36.83 -4.08
CA ASP A 571 16.43 -37.27 -4.87
C ASP A 571 17.61 -36.29 -4.67
N LYS A 572 18.73 -36.79 -4.15
CA LYS A 572 19.94 -35.98 -3.93
C LYS A 572 20.74 -35.71 -5.21
N TYR A 573 20.33 -36.32 -6.30
CA TYR A 573 21.01 -36.24 -7.60
C TYR A 573 20.19 -35.50 -8.65
N ASN A 574 19.29 -34.60 -8.22
CA ASN A 574 18.54 -33.74 -9.12
C ASN A 574 19.48 -32.94 -10.02
N GLU A 575 19.25 -33.01 -11.31
CA GLU A 575 19.99 -32.23 -12.29
C GLU A 575 19.26 -30.92 -12.60
N LYS A 576 20.05 -29.85 -12.70
CA LYS A 576 19.57 -28.54 -13.14
C LYS A 576 19.43 -28.52 -14.66
N ASN A 577 18.31 -28.02 -15.17
CA ASN A 577 18.12 -27.74 -16.58
C ASN A 577 18.41 -26.27 -16.90
N ASP A 578 19.43 -26.01 -17.70
CA ASP A 578 19.83 -24.66 -18.12
C ASP A 578 19.21 -24.24 -19.47
N ASP A 579 18.56 -25.15 -20.17
CA ASP A 579 17.91 -24.90 -21.48
C ASP A 579 16.38 -24.85 -21.33
N HIS A 580 15.88 -23.70 -20.89
CA HIS A 580 14.45 -23.48 -20.69
C HIS A 580 14.03 -22.06 -21.09
N PHE A 581 12.85 -21.89 -21.67
CA PHE A 581 12.29 -20.61 -22.11
C PHE A 581 12.40 -19.50 -21.05
N ILE A 582 12.19 -19.81 -19.77
CA ILE A 582 12.27 -18.82 -18.68
C ILE A 582 13.69 -18.24 -18.54
N LEU A 583 14.72 -19.01 -18.88
CA LEU A 583 16.13 -18.62 -18.74
C LEU A 583 16.72 -18.00 -20.03
N GLU A 584 16.01 -18.05 -21.17
CA GLU A 584 16.48 -17.34 -22.38
C GLU A 584 16.76 -15.87 -22.05
N ASP A 585 17.68 -15.17 -22.45
CA ASP A 585 18.09 -13.79 -22.16
C ASP A 585 18.71 -13.56 -20.78
N ILE A 586 18.73 -14.54 -19.90
CA ILE A 586 19.26 -14.36 -18.55
C ILE A 586 20.74 -14.71 -18.56
N GLU A 587 21.57 -13.73 -18.26
CA GLU A 587 23.01 -13.90 -18.13
C GLU A 587 23.46 -13.71 -16.67
N GLY A 588 24.43 -14.54 -16.23
CA GLY A 588 24.99 -14.45 -14.90
C GLY A 588 24.20 -15.16 -13.81
N ALA A 589 24.48 -14.82 -12.56
CA ALA A 589 23.84 -15.42 -11.40
C ALA A 589 22.41 -14.89 -11.20
N LEU A 590 21.49 -15.78 -10.85
CA LEU A 590 20.14 -15.44 -10.47
C LEU A 590 20.13 -14.93 -9.01
N ASP A 591 19.34 -13.90 -8.74
CA ASP A 591 19.18 -13.32 -7.40
C ASP A 591 17.76 -13.59 -6.88
N PHE A 592 17.64 -14.45 -5.89
CA PHE A 592 16.37 -14.76 -5.21
C PHE A 592 16.26 -14.03 -3.86
N GLY A 593 17.22 -13.15 -3.53
CA GLY A 593 17.29 -12.45 -2.24
C GLY A 593 17.46 -13.44 -1.09
N GLU A 594 16.80 -13.16 0.04
CA GLU A 594 16.72 -14.08 1.16
C GLU A 594 15.65 -15.16 0.90
N GLY A 595 15.81 -15.93 -0.17
CA GLY A 595 14.84 -16.91 -0.61
C GLY A 595 14.54 -18.01 0.41
N THR A 596 13.39 -18.65 0.26
CA THR A 596 12.97 -19.76 1.11
C THR A 596 13.92 -20.96 0.98
N SER A 597 14.44 -21.43 2.10
CA SER A 597 15.32 -22.60 2.16
C SER A 597 14.55 -23.91 2.37
N ARG A 598 15.23 -25.04 2.20
CA ARG A 598 14.71 -26.41 2.41
C ARG A 598 13.53 -26.76 1.50
N VAL A 599 13.47 -26.15 0.33
CA VAL A 599 12.50 -26.50 -0.69
C VAL A 599 13.10 -27.51 -1.63
N TYR A 600 12.37 -28.58 -1.89
CA TYR A 600 12.80 -29.70 -2.72
C TYR A 600 11.75 -29.98 -3.78
N ALA A 601 12.22 -30.25 -4.98
CA ALA A 601 11.35 -30.70 -6.07
C ALA A 601 10.80 -32.12 -5.76
N GLN A 602 9.56 -32.35 -6.14
CA GLN A 602 8.89 -33.63 -5.96
C GLN A 602 7.85 -33.91 -7.04
N GLY A 603 7.53 -35.18 -7.27
CA GLY A 603 6.62 -35.59 -8.33
C GLY A 603 7.38 -36.05 -9.60
N GLY A 604 6.70 -36.14 -10.73
CA GLY A 604 7.25 -36.72 -11.95
C GLY A 604 7.39 -35.79 -13.13
N HIS A 605 6.93 -34.53 -13.03
CA HIS A 605 6.80 -33.62 -14.18
C HIS A 605 7.50 -32.28 -13.97
N TYR A 606 8.33 -32.17 -12.93
CA TYR A 606 9.09 -30.95 -12.64
C TYR A 606 10.39 -30.86 -13.43
N GLN A 607 10.88 -29.65 -13.63
CA GLN A 607 12.23 -29.33 -14.04
C GLN A 607 12.81 -28.27 -13.11
N ILE A 608 14.03 -28.49 -12.61
CA ILE A 608 14.73 -27.53 -11.75
C ILE A 608 15.56 -26.61 -12.65
N LEU A 609 15.32 -25.31 -12.56
CA LEU A 609 16.04 -24.29 -13.32
C LEU A 609 17.10 -23.54 -12.49
N ALA A 610 16.97 -23.51 -11.16
CA ALA A 610 17.98 -22.95 -10.27
C ALA A 610 18.00 -23.69 -8.94
N MET A 611 19.19 -23.80 -8.33
CA MET A 611 19.44 -24.43 -7.04
C MET A 611 20.43 -23.62 -6.23
N ASP A 612 20.32 -23.71 -4.90
CA ASP A 612 21.34 -23.31 -3.93
C ASP A 612 21.74 -24.54 -3.12
N GLY A 613 22.92 -25.09 -3.40
CA GLY A 613 23.30 -26.40 -2.90
C GLY A 613 22.31 -27.47 -3.37
N GLU A 614 21.61 -28.11 -2.44
CA GLU A 614 20.58 -29.11 -2.72
C GLU A 614 19.14 -28.55 -2.71
N TYR A 615 18.97 -27.25 -2.41
CA TYR A 615 17.65 -26.62 -2.35
C TYR A 615 17.23 -26.08 -3.70
N SER A 616 15.97 -26.32 -4.06
CA SER A 616 15.38 -25.80 -5.29
C SER A 616 15.00 -24.32 -5.13
N GLN A 617 15.47 -23.46 -6.05
CA GLN A 617 15.17 -22.02 -6.03
C GLN A 617 14.24 -21.60 -7.15
N LEU A 618 14.31 -22.26 -8.31
CA LEU A 618 13.42 -22.02 -9.44
C LEU A 618 13.03 -23.37 -10.04
N VAL A 619 11.75 -23.67 -10.04
CA VAL A 619 11.21 -24.94 -10.53
C VAL A 619 10.00 -24.68 -11.40
N VAL A 620 9.89 -25.41 -12.51
CA VAL A 620 8.67 -25.47 -13.32
C VAL A 620 8.05 -26.85 -13.21
N ASN A 621 6.74 -26.93 -13.30
CA ASN A 621 6.02 -28.21 -13.24
C ASN A 621 4.82 -28.21 -14.17
N GLU A 622 4.48 -29.38 -14.70
CA GLU A 622 3.26 -29.61 -15.48
C GLU A 622 2.20 -30.27 -14.58
N TYR A 623 0.98 -29.72 -14.61
CA TYR A 623 -0.15 -30.27 -13.88
C TYR A 623 -1.38 -30.30 -14.79
N GLY A 624 -1.79 -31.48 -15.21
CA GLY A 624 -2.82 -31.65 -16.23
C GLY A 624 -2.42 -30.98 -17.55
N ARG A 625 -3.16 -29.97 -18.00
CA ARG A 625 -2.83 -29.20 -19.22
C ARG A 625 -2.19 -27.86 -18.91
N GLY A 626 -2.00 -27.52 -17.65
CA GLY A 626 -1.44 -26.25 -17.21
C GLY A 626 -0.02 -26.38 -16.70
N HIS A 627 0.57 -25.22 -16.44
CA HIS A 627 1.96 -25.10 -15.99
C HIS A 627 2.04 -24.30 -14.70
N SER A 628 3.02 -24.61 -13.88
CA SER A 628 3.33 -23.85 -12.70
C SER A 628 4.79 -23.48 -12.63
N VAL A 629 5.08 -22.41 -11.86
CA VAL A 629 6.45 -21.97 -11.60
C VAL A 629 6.58 -21.65 -10.11
N TYR A 630 7.65 -22.12 -9.51
CA TYR A 630 8.03 -21.77 -8.14
C TYR A 630 9.30 -20.94 -8.13
N PHE A 631 9.29 -19.83 -7.37
CA PHE A 631 10.47 -19.02 -7.06
C PHE A 631 10.70 -19.03 -5.56
N ALA A 632 11.94 -19.27 -5.10
CA ALA A 632 12.28 -19.19 -3.68
C ALA A 632 12.15 -17.77 -3.09
N GLY A 633 12.26 -16.75 -3.92
CA GLY A 633 12.07 -15.33 -3.63
C GLY A 633 12.18 -14.52 -4.92
N LEU A 634 11.72 -13.27 -4.92
CA LEU A 634 11.78 -12.41 -6.11
C LEU A 634 11.94 -10.94 -5.72
N PRO A 635 13.15 -10.49 -5.33
CA PRO A 635 13.42 -9.07 -5.17
C PRO A 635 13.30 -8.35 -6.53
N TYR A 636 12.94 -7.07 -6.50
CA TYR A 636 12.90 -6.29 -7.74
C TYR A 636 14.31 -6.09 -8.33
N SER A 637 14.46 -6.47 -9.57
CA SER A 637 15.55 -6.09 -10.46
C SER A 637 15.08 -6.20 -11.92
N PRO A 638 15.75 -5.55 -12.89
CA PRO A 638 15.42 -5.76 -14.31
C PRO A 638 15.51 -7.23 -14.73
N GLN A 639 16.50 -7.96 -14.24
CA GLN A 639 16.63 -9.39 -14.48
C GLN A 639 15.45 -10.18 -13.94
N ASN A 640 15.04 -9.92 -12.69
CA ASN A 640 13.89 -10.59 -12.07
C ASN A 640 12.56 -10.21 -12.73
N CYS A 641 12.44 -8.96 -13.24
CA CYS A 641 11.33 -8.58 -14.10
C CYS A 641 11.27 -9.47 -15.36
N ARG A 642 12.41 -9.69 -16.02
CA ARG A 642 12.47 -10.55 -17.21
C ARG A 642 12.14 -12.01 -16.87
N LEU A 643 12.66 -12.53 -15.76
CA LEU A 643 12.33 -13.88 -15.29
C LEU A 643 10.83 -14.04 -15.04
N LEU A 644 10.22 -13.12 -14.29
CA LEU A 644 8.79 -13.16 -14.01
C LEU A 644 7.94 -12.99 -15.27
N LEU A 645 8.31 -12.08 -16.17
CA LEU A 645 7.64 -11.91 -17.46
C LEU A 645 7.59 -13.24 -18.24
N ARG A 646 8.72 -13.91 -18.36
CA ARG A 646 8.81 -15.21 -19.04
C ARG A 646 8.05 -16.31 -18.31
N ALA A 647 8.13 -16.34 -16.98
CA ALA A 647 7.38 -17.29 -16.16
C ALA A 647 5.86 -17.14 -16.34
N ILE A 648 5.35 -15.90 -16.45
CA ILE A 648 3.93 -15.64 -16.70
C ILE A 648 3.51 -16.16 -18.08
N TYR A 649 4.27 -15.87 -19.14
CA TYR A 649 3.95 -16.37 -20.46
C TYR A 649 4.05 -17.89 -20.55
N TYR A 650 5.04 -18.52 -19.90
CA TYR A 650 5.17 -19.97 -19.79
C TYR A 650 3.96 -20.58 -19.05
N ALA A 651 3.63 -20.04 -17.87
CA ALA A 651 2.50 -20.52 -17.10
C ALA A 651 1.16 -20.36 -17.84
N ALA A 652 1.04 -19.35 -18.70
CA ALA A 652 -0.11 -19.16 -19.57
C ALA A 652 -0.12 -20.10 -20.79
N GLY A 653 0.98 -20.76 -21.13
CA GLY A 653 1.16 -21.51 -22.39
C GLY A 653 1.13 -20.61 -23.63
N MET A 654 1.68 -19.39 -23.51
CA MET A 654 1.58 -18.33 -24.53
C MET A 654 2.95 -17.69 -24.84
N GLU A 655 4.02 -18.46 -24.85
CA GLU A 655 5.41 -17.99 -25.03
C GLU A 655 5.60 -17.22 -26.35
N GLN A 656 4.85 -17.59 -27.39
CA GLN A 656 4.92 -16.92 -28.70
C GLN A 656 4.35 -15.50 -28.67
N GLU A 657 3.36 -15.23 -27.78
CA GLU A 657 2.80 -13.88 -27.64
C GLU A 657 3.80 -12.89 -27.04
N MET A 658 4.73 -13.34 -26.18
CA MET A 658 5.82 -12.52 -25.67
C MET A 658 6.68 -11.95 -26.80
N LYS A 659 6.90 -12.72 -27.87
CA LYS A 659 7.74 -12.33 -29.03
C LYS A 659 7.06 -11.33 -29.97
N ARG A 660 5.80 -10.95 -29.68
CA ARG A 660 5.09 -9.96 -30.49
C ARG A 660 5.69 -8.57 -30.38
N TYR A 661 6.06 -8.15 -29.17
CA TYR A 661 6.79 -6.92 -28.88
C TYR A 661 7.87 -7.23 -27.84
N TYR A 662 9.09 -7.19 -28.27
CA TYR A 662 10.19 -7.73 -27.49
C TYR A 662 11.47 -6.92 -27.66
N VAL A 663 12.22 -6.71 -26.60
CA VAL A 663 13.56 -6.12 -26.57
C VAL A 663 14.56 -7.12 -26.03
N THR A 664 15.74 -7.22 -26.62
CA THR A 664 16.72 -8.27 -26.31
C THR A 664 17.44 -8.08 -24.99
N ASN A 665 17.70 -6.84 -24.58
CA ASN A 665 18.45 -6.55 -23.37
C ASN A 665 17.54 -6.51 -22.13
N VAL A 666 17.91 -7.21 -21.05
CA VAL A 666 17.12 -7.34 -19.82
C VAL A 666 16.92 -6.03 -19.06
N ASP A 667 17.86 -5.08 -19.18
CA ASP A 667 17.77 -3.75 -18.58
C ASP A 667 16.85 -2.80 -19.35
N THR A 668 16.26 -3.27 -20.46
CA THR A 668 15.37 -2.47 -21.30
C THR A 668 13.96 -3.05 -21.33
N GLU A 669 12.98 -2.17 -21.47
CA GLU A 669 11.57 -2.56 -21.62
C GLU A 669 10.91 -1.82 -22.78
N VAL A 670 9.86 -2.42 -23.34
CA VAL A 670 9.07 -1.86 -24.45
C VAL A 670 7.62 -1.67 -24.05
N THR A 671 7.05 -0.53 -24.41
CA THR A 671 5.61 -0.25 -24.29
C THR A 671 5.08 0.26 -25.63
N VAL A 672 3.99 -0.34 -26.10
CA VAL A 672 3.42 -0.08 -27.42
C VAL A 672 2.05 0.57 -27.31
N PHE A 673 1.83 1.65 -28.02
CA PHE A 673 0.55 2.34 -28.15
C PHE A 673 0.03 2.14 -29.56
N GLN A 674 -0.68 1.01 -29.77
CA GLN A 674 -1.13 0.57 -31.10
C GLN A 674 -2.00 1.61 -31.83
N LYS A 675 -2.84 2.37 -31.08
CA LYS A 675 -3.73 3.37 -31.68
C LYS A 675 -3.00 4.62 -32.19
N THR A 676 -1.87 4.96 -31.58
CA THR A 676 -1.05 6.11 -32.00
C THR A 676 0.13 5.70 -32.88
N GLY A 677 0.39 4.41 -33.02
CA GLY A 677 1.56 3.89 -33.71
C GLY A 677 2.89 4.24 -33.03
N LYS A 678 2.87 4.55 -31.71
CA LYS A 678 4.06 4.93 -30.96
C LYS A 678 4.55 3.80 -30.06
N ILE A 679 5.85 3.67 -29.98
CA ILE A 679 6.52 2.68 -29.14
C ILE A 679 7.55 3.40 -28.26
N ALA A 680 7.46 3.21 -26.96
CA ALA A 680 8.47 3.65 -26.01
C ALA A 680 9.43 2.49 -25.71
N VAL A 681 10.71 2.71 -25.84
CA VAL A 681 11.79 1.82 -25.38
C VAL A 681 12.54 2.52 -24.28
N ILE A 682 12.59 1.91 -23.10
CA ILE A 682 13.19 2.54 -21.91
C ILE A 682 14.39 1.72 -21.42
N ASN A 683 15.45 2.43 -21.02
CA ASN A 683 16.58 1.86 -20.29
C ASN A 683 16.34 2.04 -18.79
N ASN A 684 16.19 0.96 -18.04
CA ASN A 684 15.92 0.96 -16.60
C ASN A 684 17.19 0.89 -15.75
N SER A 685 18.38 0.98 -16.37
CA SER A 685 19.66 0.90 -15.69
C SER A 685 20.38 2.25 -15.63
N ALA A 686 21.42 2.31 -14.79
CA ALA A 686 22.32 3.46 -14.68
C ALA A 686 23.49 3.40 -15.70
N GLN A 687 23.46 2.43 -16.62
CA GLN A 687 24.47 2.21 -17.66
C GLN A 687 23.87 2.44 -19.05
N ALA A 688 24.72 2.74 -20.02
CA ALA A 688 24.29 2.72 -21.42
C ALA A 688 23.98 1.29 -21.86
N GLN A 689 22.91 1.10 -22.60
CA GLN A 689 22.44 -0.23 -23.04
C GLN A 689 22.28 -0.29 -24.54
N HIS A 690 22.69 -1.43 -25.11
CA HIS A 690 22.42 -1.78 -26.50
C HIS A 690 21.27 -2.78 -26.51
N THR A 691 20.24 -2.57 -27.35
CA THR A 691 19.08 -3.46 -27.46
C THR A 691 18.52 -3.48 -28.89
N GLU A 692 17.96 -4.62 -29.25
CA GLU A 692 17.20 -4.76 -30.48
C GLU A 692 15.71 -4.84 -30.14
N LEU A 693 14.90 -4.07 -30.85
CA LEU A 693 13.44 -4.12 -30.74
C LEU A 693 12.87 -5.02 -31.85
N TYR A 694 12.18 -6.05 -31.45
CA TYR A 694 11.45 -6.94 -32.34
C TYR A 694 9.94 -6.62 -32.30
N ILE A 695 9.36 -6.56 -33.49
CA ILE A 695 7.91 -6.41 -33.71
C ILE A 695 7.46 -7.61 -34.55
N LYS A 696 6.54 -8.43 -34.00
CA LYS A 696 6.02 -9.65 -34.64
C LYS A 696 7.14 -10.55 -35.17
N GLY A 697 8.18 -10.73 -34.39
CA GLY A 697 9.31 -11.60 -34.70
C GLY A 697 10.34 -11.05 -35.70
N LYS A 698 10.22 -9.78 -36.13
CA LYS A 698 11.21 -9.12 -37.02
C LYS A 698 11.94 -8.04 -36.21
N CYS A 699 13.26 -7.98 -36.33
CA CYS A 699 14.03 -6.86 -35.78
C CYS A 699 13.67 -5.56 -36.54
N ALA A 700 12.98 -4.66 -35.82
CA ALA A 700 12.52 -3.39 -36.39
C ALA A 700 13.54 -2.27 -36.14
N TYR A 701 14.19 -2.25 -34.98
CA TYR A 701 15.15 -1.23 -34.60
C TYR A 701 16.32 -1.81 -33.80
N VAL A 702 17.49 -1.23 -34.01
CA VAL A 702 18.69 -1.43 -33.18
C VAL A 702 18.98 -0.12 -32.47
N LEU A 703 19.01 -0.14 -31.14
CA LEU A 703 19.02 1.07 -30.30
C LEU A 703 20.18 1.06 -29.30
N ASP A 704 20.91 2.18 -29.28
CA ASP A 704 21.84 2.50 -28.21
C ASP A 704 21.19 3.54 -27.31
N LEU A 705 20.92 3.17 -26.05
CA LEU A 705 20.21 3.98 -25.08
C LEU A 705 21.17 4.45 -23.98
N LYS A 706 21.17 5.76 -23.69
CA LYS A 706 21.91 6.32 -22.54
C LYS A 706 21.34 5.82 -21.21
N PRO A 707 22.07 5.99 -20.10
CA PRO A 707 21.55 5.69 -18.77
C PRO A 707 20.19 6.35 -18.53
N GLY A 708 19.19 5.55 -18.16
CA GLY A 708 17.85 6.06 -17.88
C GLY A 708 17.10 6.67 -19.08
N GLU A 709 17.57 6.52 -20.31
CA GLU A 709 16.90 7.09 -21.49
C GLU A 709 15.55 6.43 -21.77
N MET A 710 14.59 7.22 -22.22
CA MET A 710 13.35 6.79 -22.86
C MET A 710 13.37 7.28 -24.31
N ARG A 711 13.25 6.37 -25.25
CA ARG A 711 13.23 6.67 -26.67
C ARG A 711 11.92 6.25 -27.32
N TRP A 712 11.35 7.17 -28.07
CA TRP A 712 10.15 6.93 -28.85
C TRP A 712 10.51 6.57 -30.29
N VAL A 713 9.88 5.53 -30.80
CA VAL A 713 9.97 5.11 -32.22
C VAL A 713 8.56 4.86 -32.76
N ASP A 714 8.43 4.83 -34.08
CA ASP A 714 7.15 4.56 -34.75
C ASP A 714 6.94 3.06 -34.96
N ASP A 715 5.70 2.59 -34.88
CA ASP A 715 5.35 1.25 -35.36
C ASP A 715 5.42 1.24 -36.90
N MET A 716 6.26 0.37 -37.46
CA MET A 716 6.52 0.33 -38.90
C MET A 716 5.40 -0.32 -39.73
N GLU A 717 4.30 -0.77 -39.10
CA GLU A 717 3.18 -1.40 -39.80
C GLU A 717 2.26 -0.41 -40.53
N ASP A 718 2.29 0.86 -40.23
CA ASP A 718 1.46 1.88 -40.89
C ASP A 718 2.16 2.56 -42.10
N ARG A 719 3.24 1.97 -42.61
CA ARG A 719 3.91 2.46 -43.82
C ARG A 719 3.88 1.50 -44.99
#